data_116bc1a4df6bdd1e344c566d8533c732
#
_entry.id   116bc1a4df6bdd1e344c566d8533c732
#
_cell.length_a   1.000
_cell.length_b   1.000
_cell.length_c   1.000
_cell.angle_alpha   90.00
_cell.angle_beta   90.00
_cell.angle_gamma   90.00
#
_symmetry.space_group_name_H-M   'P 1'
#
loop_
_entity.id
_entity.type
_entity.pdbx_description
1 polymer ?
#
loop_
_entity_poly.entity_id
_entity_poly.type
_entity_poly.pdbx_seq_one_letter_code
_entity_poly.pdbx_strand_id
1 'polypeptide(L)'
;MARGADPPARRGPFPPPTTAERVLVAAGVAAALVPVVVAAARAGVRGWIPIGDNAFFTIRAHDVFTRHVPLLGTWTSASLSVGEAVNNPGPLLFYELALPVRLLGPDLGTAVGVALLNGVSLLVAAVVAWRRAGPLGAALATAVGAGLAWSMGSELLFEPWQPHSLLLPAYATLVVGWAVTAGDLRLLPLLVPAASFLLQTHLTYVYLVAALLALAIGGVTWAARRGGVPWRGPVGASVALGVVCWAPALWEQVRAGSEGNLGRLLGAVGSREGASAGMVNALRLWAAVGGRLPLWVRHSFRDALGWDPLAGRGPTGVGGAVTGLPSLRHALVAVGVTATVLGLLGLLAARRRDRVALAGVAVAAAAVGAGLVTVASIPEGVLGIAPHQLRYLWPVTAFSAAAAGVALTRSVGLDRRVPRRTVAVAGTVGLTVVVAAATLPTYEVRSGPSLDAWAIPVVADLNRQLERASLPPGPLLFETRTLRFAEPYSTPIMATLQQRGIEFVVDEEGWVRQLGRDRRFLGDNATARIGYRLGSAALVPPPGGRIVAAHRALGPAAQRERGRLAAAVSRFLEAGRLRLSRRGALLVRRGQFGTLVPLVNGPAPLPAGRVLASGELLRAVPAGALDLPPRWERRFRRWAALEERFAFRTVGVYVAPLVSGDGAGVARATR
;
A
#
# COMPACT_ATOMS: atom_id res chain seq x y z
N MET A 1 -21.68 -13.05 65.61
CA MET A 1 -20.93 -12.18 64.67
C MET A 1 -19.77 -13.01 64.05
N ALA A 2 -20.01 -13.67 62.96
CA ALA A 2 -18.97 -14.40 62.22
C ALA A 2 -18.50 -13.46 61.10
N ARG A 3 -17.22 -13.03 61.14
CA ARG A 3 -16.57 -12.26 60.06
C ARG A 3 -16.46 -13.18 58.85
N GLY A 4 -17.16 -12.79 57.76
CA GLY A 4 -17.04 -13.44 56.50
C GLY A 4 -15.61 -13.33 55.99
N ALA A 5 -14.97 -14.49 55.77
CA ALA A 5 -13.68 -14.58 55.09
C ALA A 5 -13.85 -14.13 53.63
N ASP A 6 -13.14 -13.08 53.23
CA ASP A 6 -13.04 -12.69 51.82
C ASP A 6 -12.63 -13.90 50.99
N PRO A 7 -13.29 -14.13 49.83
CA PRO A 7 -12.91 -15.23 48.95
C PRO A 7 -11.46 -14.99 48.47
N PRO A 8 -10.59 -16.01 48.50
CA PRO A 8 -9.18 -15.87 48.13
C PRO A 8 -9.12 -15.31 46.69
N ALA A 9 -8.47 -14.18 46.54
CA ALA A 9 -8.19 -13.55 45.23
C ALA A 9 -7.64 -14.66 44.31
N ARG A 10 -8.35 -14.96 43.21
CA ARG A 10 -7.94 -15.91 42.18
C ARG A 10 -6.57 -15.48 41.68
N ARG A 11 -5.50 -16.02 42.27
CA ARG A 11 -4.14 -15.80 41.77
C ARG A 11 -4.10 -16.25 40.32
N GLY A 12 -3.75 -15.32 39.41
CA GLY A 12 -3.54 -15.65 38.01
C GLY A 12 -2.52 -16.79 37.89
N PRO A 13 -2.57 -17.63 36.87
CA PRO A 13 -1.77 -18.84 36.73
C PRO A 13 -0.25 -18.60 36.60
N PHE A 14 0.20 -17.34 36.61
CA PHE A 14 1.60 -16.97 36.39
C PHE A 14 2.14 -16.07 37.50
N PRO A 15 3.43 -16.22 37.88
CA PRO A 15 4.06 -15.31 38.82
C PRO A 15 4.08 -13.88 38.23
N PRO A 16 3.91 -12.85 39.08
CA PRO A 16 3.90 -11.46 38.67
C PRO A 16 5.20 -11.10 37.93
N PRO A 17 5.16 -10.13 36.97
CA PRO A 17 6.35 -9.67 36.28
C PRO A 17 7.30 -8.96 37.24
N THR A 18 8.60 -9.26 37.13
CA THR A 18 9.66 -8.58 37.86
C THR A 18 9.91 -7.19 37.34
N THR A 19 10.56 -6.32 38.12
CA THR A 19 10.99 -5.00 37.65
C THR A 19 11.93 -5.11 36.46
N ALA A 20 12.86 -6.06 36.47
CA ALA A 20 13.77 -6.33 35.35
C ALA A 20 13.02 -6.67 34.06
N GLU A 21 12.01 -7.53 34.13
CA GLU A 21 11.20 -7.87 32.96
C GLU A 21 10.41 -6.67 32.39
N ARG A 22 9.91 -5.80 33.28
CA ARG A 22 9.22 -4.55 32.86
C ARG A 22 10.19 -3.62 32.12
N VAL A 23 11.38 -3.43 32.67
CA VAL A 23 12.42 -2.58 32.04
C VAL A 23 12.89 -3.17 30.73
N LEU A 24 13.13 -4.47 30.65
CA LEU A 24 13.55 -5.17 29.44
C LEU A 24 12.48 -5.01 28.33
N VAL A 25 11.22 -5.28 28.62
CA VAL A 25 10.15 -5.14 27.61
C VAL A 25 10.00 -3.68 27.16
N ALA A 26 10.05 -2.72 28.08
CA ALA A 26 10.02 -1.30 27.74
C ALA A 26 11.19 -0.92 26.82
N ALA A 27 12.40 -1.41 27.10
CA ALA A 27 13.58 -1.21 26.25
C ALA A 27 13.40 -1.88 24.87
N GLY A 28 12.83 -3.08 24.80
CA GLY A 28 12.51 -3.74 23.53
C GLY A 28 11.51 -2.96 22.69
N VAL A 29 10.44 -2.45 23.31
CA VAL A 29 9.45 -1.60 22.63
C VAL A 29 10.10 -0.30 22.13
N ALA A 30 10.89 0.38 22.98
CA ALA A 30 11.63 1.56 22.58
C ALA A 30 12.55 1.27 21.39
N ALA A 31 13.30 0.16 21.43
CA ALA A 31 14.15 -0.26 20.32
C ALA A 31 13.36 -0.49 19.02
N ALA A 32 12.19 -1.14 19.10
CA ALA A 32 11.33 -1.37 17.93
C ALA A 32 10.75 -0.07 17.32
N LEU A 33 10.56 0.98 18.13
CA LEU A 33 10.08 2.29 17.69
C LEU A 33 11.18 3.13 17.01
N VAL A 34 12.46 2.94 17.38
CA VAL A 34 13.58 3.73 16.84
C VAL A 34 13.61 3.75 15.31
N PRO A 35 13.51 2.63 14.57
CA PRO A 35 13.51 2.65 13.12
C PRO A 35 12.36 3.46 12.52
N VAL A 36 11.18 3.44 13.13
CA VAL A 36 10.01 4.19 12.68
C VAL A 36 10.26 5.70 12.80
N VAL A 37 10.74 6.14 13.96
CA VAL A 37 11.08 7.55 14.20
C VAL A 37 12.20 8.01 13.29
N VAL A 38 13.27 7.22 13.17
CA VAL A 38 14.42 7.53 12.32
C VAL A 38 14.01 7.58 10.83
N ALA A 39 13.11 6.71 10.37
CA ALA A 39 12.61 6.73 9.01
C ALA A 39 11.87 8.04 8.69
N ALA A 40 10.94 8.47 9.54
CA ALA A 40 10.23 9.74 9.38
C ALA A 40 11.17 10.96 9.47
N ALA A 41 12.11 10.97 10.42
CA ALA A 41 13.10 12.03 10.53
C ALA A 41 13.99 12.13 9.27
N ARG A 42 14.43 10.99 8.73
CA ARG A 42 15.20 10.95 7.47
C ARG A 42 14.38 11.43 6.27
N ALA A 43 13.08 11.10 6.21
CA ALA A 43 12.19 11.62 5.17
C ALA A 43 12.19 13.16 5.18
N GLY A 44 12.00 13.79 6.35
CA GLY A 44 12.05 15.24 6.48
C GLY A 44 13.42 15.83 6.10
N VAL A 45 14.54 15.29 6.63
CA VAL A 45 15.89 15.79 6.37
C VAL A 45 16.30 15.66 4.89
N ARG A 46 15.84 14.62 4.20
CA ARG A 46 16.15 14.38 2.78
C ARG A 46 15.17 15.02 1.82
N GLY A 47 14.17 15.74 2.31
CA GLY A 47 13.19 16.43 1.47
C GLY A 47 12.33 15.45 0.67
N TRP A 48 11.88 14.37 1.34
CA TRP A 48 10.89 13.47 0.72
C TRP A 48 9.59 14.21 0.43
N ILE A 49 9.04 14.01 -0.76
CA ILE A 49 7.79 14.61 -1.22
C ILE A 49 6.86 13.47 -1.64
N PRO A 50 5.59 13.47 -1.17
CA PRO A 50 4.58 12.55 -1.69
C PRO A 50 4.35 12.79 -3.18
N ILE A 51 4.43 11.74 -4.00
CA ILE A 51 4.18 11.79 -5.45
C ILE A 51 3.14 10.75 -5.85
N GLY A 52 2.47 10.96 -6.98
CA GLY A 52 1.45 10.06 -7.49
C GLY A 52 0.39 9.73 -6.44
N ASP A 53 0.14 8.45 -6.19
CA ASP A 53 -0.88 8.01 -5.22
C ASP A 53 -0.62 8.56 -3.80
N ASN A 54 0.63 8.69 -3.38
CA ASN A 54 0.96 9.21 -2.05
C ASN A 54 0.46 10.64 -1.83
N ALA A 55 0.51 11.48 -2.87
CA ALA A 55 0.03 12.85 -2.77
C ALA A 55 -1.51 12.95 -2.71
N PHE A 56 -2.25 11.96 -3.22
CA PHE A 56 -3.70 11.89 -2.98
C PHE A 56 -4.03 11.80 -1.50
N PHE A 57 -3.29 10.99 -0.74
CA PHE A 57 -3.50 10.90 0.71
C PHE A 57 -3.26 12.24 1.39
N THR A 58 -2.23 12.95 0.96
CA THR A 58 -1.89 14.27 1.48
C THR A 58 -2.96 15.30 1.19
N ILE A 59 -3.45 15.37 -0.07
CA ILE A 59 -4.54 16.28 -0.48
C ILE A 59 -5.79 15.98 0.33
N ARG A 60 -6.20 14.71 0.40
CA ARG A 60 -7.41 14.31 1.10
C ARG A 60 -7.31 14.45 2.62
N ALA A 61 -6.13 14.24 3.21
CA ALA A 61 -5.88 14.54 4.62
C ALA A 61 -6.02 16.04 4.93
N HIS A 62 -5.48 16.89 4.07
CA HIS A 62 -5.67 18.34 4.20
C HIS A 62 -7.14 18.75 4.06
N ASP A 63 -7.91 18.09 3.21
CA ASP A 63 -9.32 18.34 2.96
C ASP A 63 -10.21 18.08 4.19
N VAL A 64 -9.79 17.26 5.17
CA VAL A 64 -10.59 16.90 6.36
C VAL A 64 -11.10 18.13 7.11
N PHE A 65 -10.31 19.21 7.17
CA PHE A 65 -10.68 20.46 7.86
C PHE A 65 -11.16 21.56 6.90
N THR A 66 -11.70 21.17 5.74
CA THR A 66 -12.21 22.09 4.72
C THR A 66 -13.62 21.72 4.29
N ARG A 67 -14.21 22.49 3.36
CA ARG A 67 -15.51 22.13 2.75
C ARG A 67 -15.45 20.84 1.91
N HIS A 68 -14.26 20.35 1.55
CA HIS A 68 -14.04 19.15 0.75
C HIS A 68 -13.84 17.88 1.61
N VAL A 69 -14.46 17.82 2.80
CA VAL A 69 -14.31 16.69 3.74
C VAL A 69 -14.49 15.35 3.04
N PRO A 70 -13.49 14.44 3.10
CA PRO A 70 -13.61 13.12 2.47
C PRO A 70 -14.65 12.26 3.20
N LEU A 71 -15.57 11.70 2.43
CA LEU A 71 -16.58 10.75 2.93
C LEU A 71 -16.23 9.31 2.60
N LEU A 72 -15.39 9.10 1.58
CA LEU A 72 -14.92 7.82 1.08
C LEU A 72 -13.39 7.75 1.09
N GLY A 73 -12.86 6.53 0.96
CA GLY A 73 -11.45 6.29 0.71
C GLY A 73 -11.04 6.58 -0.74
N THR A 74 -9.81 6.22 -1.09
CA THR A 74 -9.30 6.34 -2.47
C THR A 74 -10.10 5.49 -3.44
N TRP A 75 -10.12 5.88 -4.71
CA TRP A 75 -10.56 5.02 -5.80
C TRP A 75 -9.77 3.71 -5.79
N THR A 76 -10.41 2.60 -6.08
CA THR A 76 -9.77 1.28 -6.09
C THR A 76 -9.63 0.72 -7.50
N SER A 77 -8.50 0.07 -7.78
CA SER A 77 -8.28 -0.64 -9.05
C SER A 77 -9.27 -1.79 -9.30
N ALA A 78 -10.03 -2.22 -8.29
CA ALA A 78 -11.16 -3.13 -8.46
C ALA A 78 -12.19 -2.57 -9.45
N SER A 79 -12.32 -1.24 -9.56
CA SER A 79 -13.15 -0.56 -10.56
C SER A 79 -12.90 -1.03 -11.99
N LEU A 80 -11.64 -1.33 -12.33
CA LEU A 80 -11.25 -1.81 -13.66
C LEU A 80 -11.77 -3.24 -13.96
N SER A 81 -12.11 -3.99 -12.91
CA SER A 81 -12.56 -5.38 -13.03
C SER A 81 -14.07 -5.52 -12.96
N VAL A 82 -14.76 -4.53 -12.37
CA VAL A 82 -16.23 -4.56 -12.20
C VAL A 82 -16.95 -3.64 -13.18
N GLY A 83 -16.21 -2.88 -14.01
CA GLY A 83 -16.80 -1.96 -14.99
C GLY A 83 -17.42 -0.69 -14.39
N GLU A 84 -17.41 -0.55 -13.06
CA GLU A 84 -17.93 0.60 -12.35
C GLU A 84 -16.87 1.29 -11.49
N ALA A 85 -16.92 2.60 -11.40
CA ALA A 85 -16.02 3.35 -10.53
C ALA A 85 -16.43 3.22 -9.06
N VAL A 86 -15.61 2.52 -8.27
CA VAL A 86 -15.80 2.31 -6.82
C VAL A 86 -14.60 2.82 -6.02
N ASN A 87 -14.88 3.31 -4.81
CA ASN A 87 -13.86 3.72 -3.85
C ASN A 87 -13.71 2.69 -2.72
N ASN A 88 -12.57 2.71 -2.05
CA ASN A 88 -12.46 2.08 -0.74
C ASN A 88 -13.52 2.66 0.20
N PRO A 89 -14.11 1.84 1.12
CA PRO A 89 -15.38 2.19 1.76
C PRO A 89 -15.39 3.47 2.59
N GLY A 90 -14.25 3.90 3.15
CA GLY A 90 -14.29 5.06 4.03
C GLY A 90 -12.96 5.81 4.20
N PRO A 91 -12.99 6.99 4.83
CA PRO A 91 -11.92 7.97 4.83
C PRO A 91 -10.96 7.90 6.04
N LEU A 92 -11.01 6.87 6.88
CA LEU A 92 -10.34 6.89 8.20
C LEU A 92 -8.82 7.13 8.11
N LEU A 93 -8.14 6.68 7.04
CA LEU A 93 -6.71 6.99 6.87
C LEU A 93 -6.47 8.48 6.63
N PHE A 94 -7.35 9.16 5.90
CA PHE A 94 -7.24 10.62 5.71
C PHE A 94 -7.44 11.36 7.02
N TYR A 95 -8.37 10.90 7.86
CA TYR A 95 -8.65 11.50 9.17
C TYR A 95 -7.47 11.32 10.14
N GLU A 96 -6.82 10.18 10.09
CA GLU A 96 -5.61 9.90 10.88
C GLU A 96 -4.46 10.83 10.46
N LEU A 97 -4.25 11.03 9.15
CA LEU A 97 -3.19 11.89 8.62
C LEU A 97 -3.51 13.39 8.73
N ALA A 98 -4.76 13.78 8.96
CA ALA A 98 -5.21 15.17 8.84
C ALA A 98 -4.48 16.13 9.77
N LEU A 99 -4.36 15.78 11.06
CA LEU A 99 -3.71 16.64 12.04
C LEU A 99 -2.20 16.80 11.77
N PRO A 100 -1.41 15.73 11.57
CA PRO A 100 -0.01 15.86 11.19
C PRO A 100 0.20 16.68 9.91
N VAL A 101 -0.60 16.45 8.87
CA VAL A 101 -0.52 17.21 7.60
C VAL A 101 -0.82 18.68 7.80
N ARG A 102 -1.80 18.99 8.63
CA ARG A 102 -2.18 20.39 8.92
C ARG A 102 -1.14 21.15 9.73
N LEU A 103 -0.47 20.47 10.67
CA LEU A 103 0.51 21.09 11.57
C LEU A 103 1.92 21.17 10.98
N LEU A 104 2.35 20.15 10.21
CA LEU A 104 3.72 19.99 9.74
C LEU A 104 3.86 20.14 8.21
N GLY A 105 2.76 20.45 7.53
CA GLY A 105 2.71 20.51 6.07
C GLY A 105 2.56 19.13 5.42
N PRO A 106 2.36 19.08 4.10
CA PRO A 106 2.01 17.85 3.38
C PRO A 106 3.13 16.82 3.41
N ASP A 107 4.37 17.22 3.26
CA ASP A 107 5.50 16.30 3.10
C ASP A 107 5.85 15.65 4.44
N LEU A 108 6.30 16.47 5.39
CA LEU A 108 6.68 15.99 6.73
C LEU A 108 5.47 15.47 7.51
N GLY A 109 4.32 16.16 7.41
CA GLY A 109 3.09 15.77 8.12
C GLY A 109 2.59 14.40 7.68
N THR A 110 2.65 14.08 6.39
CA THR A 110 2.30 12.75 5.89
C THR A 110 3.23 11.67 6.44
N ALA A 111 4.56 11.91 6.37
CA ALA A 111 5.53 10.94 6.89
C ALA A 111 5.39 10.72 8.41
N VAL A 112 5.19 11.79 9.17
CA VAL A 112 5.00 11.73 10.64
C VAL A 112 3.67 11.05 10.98
N GLY A 113 2.56 11.32 10.26
CA GLY A 113 1.28 10.65 10.46
C GLY A 113 1.39 9.15 10.31
N VAL A 114 1.97 8.67 9.21
CA VAL A 114 2.18 7.22 8.99
C VAL A 114 3.13 6.63 10.05
N ALA A 115 4.17 7.34 10.45
CA ALA A 115 5.07 6.88 11.51
C ALA A 115 4.35 6.78 12.88
N LEU A 116 3.48 7.73 13.20
CA LEU A 116 2.61 7.66 14.40
C LEU A 116 1.68 6.46 14.35
N LEU A 117 1.00 6.23 13.22
CA LEU A 117 0.16 5.06 13.00
C LEU A 117 0.92 3.75 13.24
N ASN A 118 2.12 3.63 12.67
CA ASN A 118 2.98 2.47 12.84
C ASN A 118 3.50 2.32 14.28
N GLY A 119 3.91 3.41 14.91
CA GLY A 119 4.37 3.42 16.30
C GLY A 119 3.28 3.02 17.27
N VAL A 120 2.08 3.59 17.15
CA VAL A 120 0.90 3.23 17.95
C VAL A 120 0.54 1.76 17.74
N SER A 121 0.62 1.24 16.53
CA SER A 121 0.36 -0.16 16.24
C SER A 121 1.32 -1.10 16.99
N LEU A 122 2.63 -0.79 17.00
CA LEU A 122 3.62 -1.57 17.78
C LEU A 122 3.35 -1.49 19.28
N LEU A 123 3.01 -0.31 19.81
CA LEU A 123 2.67 -0.13 21.23
C LEU A 123 1.42 -0.93 21.60
N VAL A 124 0.34 -0.85 20.81
CA VAL A 124 -0.89 -1.62 21.02
C VAL A 124 -0.60 -3.11 21.02
N ALA A 125 0.15 -3.61 20.05
CA ALA A 125 0.52 -5.02 19.99
C ALA A 125 1.29 -5.46 21.24
N ALA A 126 2.30 -4.69 21.70
CA ALA A 126 3.07 -4.98 22.89
C ALA A 126 2.21 -4.97 24.18
N VAL A 127 1.39 -3.93 24.37
CA VAL A 127 0.53 -3.78 25.56
C VAL A 127 -0.53 -4.88 25.63
N VAL A 128 -1.18 -5.19 24.50
CA VAL A 128 -2.21 -6.24 24.45
C VAL A 128 -1.59 -7.61 24.68
N ALA A 129 -0.45 -7.91 24.06
CA ALA A 129 0.28 -9.15 24.29
C ALA A 129 0.77 -9.27 25.76
N TRP A 130 1.22 -8.16 26.38
CA TRP A 130 1.55 -8.11 27.81
C TRP A 130 0.36 -8.51 28.68
N ARG A 131 -0.80 -7.92 28.44
CA ARG A 131 -2.02 -8.20 29.21
C ARG A 131 -2.45 -9.67 29.11
N ARG A 132 -2.22 -10.34 27.98
CA ARG A 132 -2.70 -11.70 27.70
C ARG A 132 -1.68 -12.79 27.95
N ALA A 133 -0.42 -12.55 27.64
CA ALA A 133 0.64 -13.55 27.70
C ALA A 133 1.87 -13.12 28.55
N GLY A 134 1.74 -12.01 29.29
CA GLY A 134 2.79 -11.52 30.18
C GLY A 134 4.03 -10.96 29.46
N PRO A 135 5.15 -10.80 30.20
CA PRO A 135 6.34 -10.16 29.67
C PRO A 135 6.95 -10.89 28.46
N LEU A 136 6.94 -12.21 28.44
CA LEU A 136 7.46 -12.98 27.31
C LEU A 136 6.57 -12.86 26.08
N GLY A 137 5.24 -12.84 26.25
CA GLY A 137 4.31 -12.59 25.15
C GLY A 137 4.49 -11.21 24.54
N ALA A 138 4.69 -10.19 25.36
CA ALA A 138 4.98 -8.83 24.88
C ALA A 138 6.31 -8.76 24.14
N ALA A 139 7.37 -9.36 24.68
CA ALA A 139 8.68 -9.41 24.04
C ALA A 139 8.61 -10.10 22.67
N LEU A 140 7.91 -11.24 22.57
CA LEU A 140 7.70 -11.97 21.30
C LEU A 140 6.91 -11.13 20.28
N ALA A 141 5.79 -10.52 20.70
CA ALA A 141 5.00 -9.67 19.82
C ALA A 141 5.80 -8.46 19.32
N THR A 142 6.60 -7.84 20.19
CA THR A 142 7.49 -6.73 19.83
C THR A 142 8.60 -7.16 18.87
N ALA A 143 9.25 -8.30 19.12
CA ALA A 143 10.31 -8.81 18.25
C ALA A 143 9.78 -9.13 16.83
N VAL A 144 8.61 -9.75 16.74
CA VAL A 144 7.96 -10.03 15.46
C VAL A 144 7.53 -8.73 14.78
N GLY A 145 6.98 -7.77 15.52
CA GLY A 145 6.64 -6.43 14.97
C GLY A 145 7.88 -5.69 14.44
N ALA A 146 9.01 -5.76 15.15
CA ALA A 146 10.29 -5.22 14.68
C ALA A 146 10.79 -5.95 13.43
N GLY A 147 10.63 -7.28 13.35
CA GLY A 147 10.92 -8.07 12.16
C GLY A 147 10.06 -7.67 10.96
N LEU A 148 8.79 -7.38 11.19
CA LEU A 148 7.90 -6.85 10.15
C LEU A 148 8.33 -5.46 9.68
N ALA A 149 8.67 -4.55 10.62
CA ALA A 149 9.21 -3.23 10.30
C ALA A 149 10.53 -3.31 9.50
N TRP A 150 11.43 -4.25 9.85
CA TRP A 150 12.64 -4.52 9.09
C TRP A 150 12.34 -4.99 7.66
N SER A 151 11.34 -5.84 7.47
CA SER A 151 10.90 -6.31 6.16
C SER A 151 10.29 -5.20 5.31
N MET A 152 9.62 -4.24 5.92
CA MET A 152 9.08 -3.05 5.26
C MET A 152 10.21 -2.16 4.70
N GLY A 153 11.33 -2.08 5.38
CA GLY A 153 12.37 -1.12 5.08
C GLY A 153 11.96 0.30 5.50
N SER A 154 12.90 1.27 5.41
CA SER A 154 12.67 2.58 5.99
C SER A 154 11.58 3.40 5.29
N GLU A 155 11.43 3.31 3.98
CA GLU A 155 10.46 4.13 3.24
C GLU A 155 9.03 3.69 3.51
N LEU A 156 8.74 2.38 3.54
CA LEU A 156 7.40 1.89 3.82
C LEU A 156 6.92 2.22 5.25
N LEU A 157 7.83 2.59 6.16
CA LEU A 157 7.47 2.99 7.52
C LEU A 157 6.85 4.39 7.61
N PHE A 158 6.99 5.21 6.57
CA PHE A 158 6.40 6.57 6.52
C PHE A 158 5.56 6.86 5.27
N GLU A 159 5.48 5.92 4.32
CA GLU A 159 4.73 6.07 3.07
C GLU A 159 3.23 5.78 3.30
N PRO A 160 2.30 6.68 2.86
CA PRO A 160 0.87 6.57 3.17
C PRO A 160 0.13 5.55 2.31
N TRP A 161 0.73 5.02 1.23
CA TRP A 161 0.07 4.09 0.33
C TRP A 161 -0.46 2.86 1.07
N GLN A 162 -1.75 2.52 0.86
CA GLN A 162 -2.47 1.54 1.69
C GLN A 162 -1.78 0.17 1.81
N PRO A 163 -1.21 -0.42 0.74
CA PRO A 163 -0.51 -1.71 0.88
C PRO A 163 0.69 -1.68 1.82
N HIS A 164 1.17 -0.48 2.18
CA HIS A 164 2.30 -0.28 3.08
C HIS A 164 1.87 0.18 4.45
N SER A 165 1.09 1.26 4.52
CA SER A 165 0.67 1.89 5.78
C SER A 165 -0.21 1.00 6.66
N LEU A 166 -0.84 -0.04 6.10
CA LEU A 166 -1.71 -0.96 6.84
C LEU A 166 -0.99 -2.19 7.44
N LEU A 167 0.31 -2.39 7.21
CA LEU A 167 0.99 -3.63 7.63
C LEU A 167 1.09 -3.76 9.15
N LEU A 168 1.59 -2.75 9.84
CA LEU A 168 1.66 -2.76 11.30
C LEU A 168 0.29 -2.60 11.97
N PRO A 169 -0.64 -1.75 11.46
CA PRO A 169 -2.03 -1.73 11.93
C PRO A 169 -2.73 -3.09 11.82
N ALA A 170 -2.56 -3.82 10.72
CA ALA A 170 -3.15 -5.15 10.56
C ALA A 170 -2.55 -6.15 11.57
N TYR A 171 -1.24 -6.10 11.79
CA TYR A 171 -0.59 -6.90 12.82
C TYR A 171 -1.15 -6.61 14.21
N ALA A 172 -1.28 -5.33 14.57
CA ALA A 172 -1.87 -4.92 15.85
C ALA A 172 -3.34 -5.37 15.98
N THR A 173 -4.13 -5.23 14.90
CA THR A 173 -5.53 -5.68 14.87
C THR A 173 -5.66 -7.17 15.11
N LEU A 174 -4.77 -7.99 14.53
CA LEU A 174 -4.71 -9.44 14.80
C LEU A 174 -4.38 -9.74 16.28
N VAL A 175 -3.45 -9.00 16.88
CA VAL A 175 -3.12 -9.14 18.32
C VAL A 175 -4.30 -8.74 19.20
N VAL A 176 -5.03 -7.67 18.86
CA VAL A 176 -6.26 -7.27 19.57
C VAL A 176 -7.35 -8.33 19.38
N GLY A 177 -7.55 -8.82 18.17
CA GLY A 177 -8.49 -9.91 17.87
C GLY A 177 -8.19 -11.19 18.65
N TRP A 178 -6.92 -11.54 18.78
CA TRP A 178 -6.46 -12.64 19.65
C TRP A 178 -6.88 -12.43 21.10
N ALA A 179 -6.68 -11.24 21.66
CA ALA A 179 -7.03 -10.96 23.04
C ALA A 179 -8.54 -11.02 23.29
N VAL A 180 -9.35 -10.51 22.35
CA VAL A 180 -10.81 -10.61 22.39
C VAL A 180 -11.25 -12.07 22.32
N THR A 181 -10.71 -12.85 21.37
CA THR A 181 -11.01 -14.30 21.24
C THR A 181 -10.60 -15.08 22.49
N ALA A 182 -9.52 -14.67 23.17
CA ALA A 182 -9.10 -15.23 24.45
C ALA A 182 -9.99 -14.80 25.65
N GLY A 183 -11.04 -13.98 25.43
CA GLY A 183 -12.05 -13.58 26.41
C GLY A 183 -11.86 -12.20 27.04
N ASP A 184 -10.94 -11.34 26.53
CA ASP A 184 -10.84 -9.95 27.00
C ASP A 184 -11.80 -9.05 26.19
N LEU A 185 -13.08 -9.15 26.50
CA LEU A 185 -14.11 -8.39 25.77
C LEU A 185 -13.99 -6.86 25.98
N ARG A 186 -13.21 -6.39 26.97
CA ARG A 186 -12.91 -4.96 27.16
C ARG A 186 -12.14 -4.35 25.99
N LEU A 187 -11.53 -5.20 25.14
CA LEU A 187 -10.81 -4.77 23.94
C LEU A 187 -11.69 -4.74 22.67
N LEU A 188 -12.98 -5.12 22.76
CA LEU A 188 -13.91 -4.96 21.63
C LEU A 188 -14.00 -3.50 21.14
N PRO A 189 -14.08 -2.48 22.01
CA PRO A 189 -14.08 -1.07 21.59
C PRO A 189 -12.80 -0.62 20.88
N LEU A 190 -11.70 -1.39 20.98
CA LEU A 190 -10.47 -1.16 20.21
C LEU A 190 -10.47 -1.98 18.93
N LEU A 191 -11.00 -3.21 18.96
CA LEU A 191 -11.05 -4.09 17.77
C LEU A 191 -11.94 -3.50 16.67
N VAL A 192 -13.09 -2.94 17.01
CA VAL A 192 -14.06 -2.46 15.99
C VAL A 192 -13.51 -1.26 15.20
N PRO A 193 -12.95 -0.21 15.80
CA PRO A 193 -12.31 0.88 15.06
C PRO A 193 -11.09 0.39 14.26
N ALA A 194 -10.25 -0.48 14.82
CA ALA A 194 -9.08 -1.02 14.12
C ALA A 194 -9.48 -1.85 12.89
N ALA A 195 -10.49 -2.71 13.01
CA ALA A 195 -11.05 -3.48 11.91
C ALA A 195 -11.74 -2.58 10.86
N SER A 196 -12.47 -1.55 11.31
CA SER A 196 -13.08 -0.54 10.43
C SER A 196 -12.00 0.24 9.66
N PHE A 197 -10.91 0.62 10.32
CA PHE A 197 -9.78 1.30 9.69
C PHE A 197 -9.17 0.46 8.56
N LEU A 198 -8.91 -0.83 8.78
CA LEU A 198 -8.38 -1.73 7.75
C LEU A 198 -9.35 -1.84 6.57
N LEU A 199 -10.63 -2.13 6.85
CA LEU A 199 -11.64 -2.37 5.82
C LEU A 199 -11.94 -1.09 5.02
N GLN A 200 -12.04 0.05 5.67
CA GLN A 200 -12.29 1.33 5.01
C GLN A 200 -11.13 1.79 4.14
N THR A 201 -9.91 1.45 4.53
CA THR A 201 -8.72 1.90 3.82
C THR A 201 -8.40 0.99 2.63
N HIS A 202 -8.63 -0.34 2.72
CA HIS A 202 -8.33 -1.25 1.61
C HIS A 202 -9.18 -2.51 1.63
N LEU A 203 -9.85 -2.78 0.51
CA LEU A 203 -10.80 -3.91 0.36
C LEU A 203 -10.17 -5.30 0.53
N THR A 204 -8.84 -5.46 0.38
CA THR A 204 -8.19 -6.77 0.60
C THR A 204 -8.35 -7.30 2.03
N TYR A 205 -8.70 -6.46 2.98
CA TYR A 205 -8.90 -6.88 4.37
C TYR A 205 -10.31 -7.40 4.67
N VAL A 206 -11.23 -7.43 3.70
CA VAL A 206 -12.64 -7.79 3.93
C VAL A 206 -12.79 -9.18 4.56
N TYR A 207 -12.11 -10.20 4.03
CA TYR A 207 -12.21 -11.56 4.57
C TYR A 207 -11.52 -11.72 5.92
N LEU A 208 -10.39 -11.01 6.13
CA LEU A 208 -9.69 -10.99 7.43
C LEU A 208 -10.57 -10.35 8.51
N VAL A 209 -11.15 -9.19 8.23
CA VAL A 209 -12.03 -8.49 9.16
C VAL A 209 -13.28 -9.33 9.44
N ALA A 210 -13.90 -9.94 8.43
CA ALA A 210 -15.05 -10.83 8.62
C ALA A 210 -14.70 -12.02 9.55
N ALA A 211 -13.54 -12.65 9.34
CA ALA A 211 -13.08 -13.75 10.19
C ALA A 211 -12.83 -13.32 11.64
N LEU A 212 -12.21 -12.15 11.85
CA LEU A 212 -11.97 -11.62 13.20
C LEU A 212 -13.27 -11.25 13.92
N LEU A 213 -14.22 -10.63 13.21
CA LEU A 213 -15.54 -10.30 13.77
C LEU A 213 -16.34 -11.56 14.10
N ALA A 214 -16.29 -12.60 13.27
CA ALA A 214 -16.94 -13.88 13.56
C ALA A 214 -16.38 -14.51 14.85
N LEU A 215 -15.05 -14.51 15.02
CA LEU A 215 -14.42 -14.98 16.26
C LEU A 215 -14.80 -14.12 17.49
N ALA A 216 -14.87 -12.79 17.32
CA ALA A 216 -15.28 -11.88 18.38
C ALA A 216 -16.76 -12.10 18.78
N ILE A 217 -17.67 -12.25 17.80
CA ILE A 217 -19.08 -12.58 18.04
C ILE A 217 -19.19 -13.93 18.77
N GLY A 218 -18.43 -14.93 18.35
CA GLY A 218 -18.35 -16.21 19.04
C GLY A 218 -17.94 -16.06 20.51
N GLY A 219 -16.94 -15.22 20.79
CA GLY A 219 -16.48 -14.89 22.13
C GLY A 219 -17.56 -14.19 22.98
N VAL A 220 -18.26 -13.20 22.41
CA VAL A 220 -19.38 -12.49 23.07
C VAL A 220 -20.53 -13.45 23.37
N THR A 221 -20.92 -14.27 22.38
CA THR A 221 -22.03 -15.24 22.53
C THR A 221 -21.69 -16.26 23.63
N TRP A 222 -20.45 -16.73 23.67
CA TRP A 222 -20.00 -17.64 24.71
C TRP A 222 -20.04 -16.97 26.11
N ALA A 223 -19.59 -15.73 26.24
CA ALA A 223 -19.63 -14.98 27.49
C ALA A 223 -21.08 -14.71 27.94
N ALA A 224 -21.96 -14.37 27.02
CA ALA A 224 -23.39 -14.14 27.31
C ALA A 224 -24.07 -15.41 27.83
N ARG A 225 -23.77 -16.59 27.23
CA ARG A 225 -24.36 -17.89 27.66
C ARG A 225 -23.86 -18.38 29.01
N ARG A 226 -22.59 -18.11 29.37
CA ARG A 226 -22.02 -18.58 30.64
C ARG A 226 -22.26 -17.67 31.81
N GLY A 227 -22.62 -16.41 31.60
CA GLY A 227 -22.74 -15.42 32.66
C GLY A 227 -21.39 -15.06 33.31
N GLY A 228 -21.41 -14.07 34.21
CA GLY A 228 -20.21 -13.66 34.98
C GLY A 228 -19.14 -12.86 34.25
N VAL A 229 -19.22 -12.68 32.93
CA VAL A 229 -18.34 -11.79 32.15
C VAL A 229 -19.17 -10.62 31.64
N PRO A 230 -18.82 -9.37 32.02
CA PRO A 230 -19.55 -8.20 31.54
C PRO A 230 -19.28 -7.98 30.04
N TRP A 231 -20.28 -8.17 29.20
CA TRP A 231 -20.17 -8.05 27.75
C TRP A 231 -21.00 -6.86 27.18
N ARG A 232 -22.10 -6.47 27.86
CA ARG A 232 -23.04 -5.43 27.37
C ARG A 232 -22.35 -4.08 27.16
N GLY A 233 -21.58 -3.60 28.15
CA GLY A 233 -20.85 -2.32 28.06
C GLY A 233 -19.84 -2.30 26.91
N PRO A 234 -18.90 -3.26 26.83
CA PRO A 234 -17.99 -3.37 25.69
C PRO A 234 -18.69 -3.46 24.33
N VAL A 235 -19.79 -4.21 24.20
CA VAL A 235 -20.54 -4.31 22.95
C VAL A 235 -21.22 -2.97 22.63
N GLY A 236 -21.87 -2.32 23.60
CA GLY A 236 -22.48 -1.00 23.37
C GLY A 236 -21.47 0.06 22.92
N ALA A 237 -20.30 0.11 23.58
CA ALA A 237 -19.21 1.01 23.19
C ALA A 237 -18.68 0.67 21.78
N SER A 238 -18.56 -0.62 21.43
CA SER A 238 -18.12 -1.05 20.11
C SER A 238 -19.10 -0.66 19.00
N VAL A 239 -20.41 -0.79 19.25
CA VAL A 239 -21.46 -0.36 18.32
C VAL A 239 -21.39 1.16 18.11
N ALA A 240 -21.30 1.94 19.20
CA ALA A 240 -21.20 3.38 19.12
C ALA A 240 -19.96 3.83 18.31
N LEU A 241 -18.79 3.24 18.58
CA LEU A 241 -17.56 3.52 17.83
C LEU A 241 -17.66 3.05 16.37
N GLY A 242 -18.29 1.90 16.12
CA GLY A 242 -18.58 1.44 14.77
C GLY A 242 -19.42 2.45 13.99
N VAL A 243 -20.52 2.95 14.58
CA VAL A 243 -21.36 3.99 13.96
C VAL A 243 -20.54 5.25 13.66
N VAL A 244 -19.71 5.72 14.60
CA VAL A 244 -18.83 6.88 14.37
C VAL A 244 -17.86 6.63 13.23
N CYS A 245 -17.20 5.49 13.19
CA CYS A 245 -16.25 5.16 12.12
C CYS A 245 -16.91 5.09 10.73
N TRP A 246 -18.15 4.61 10.65
CA TRP A 246 -18.86 4.43 9.38
C TRP A 246 -19.78 5.59 9.00
N ALA A 247 -19.98 6.56 9.89
CA ALA A 247 -20.86 7.69 9.64
C ALA A 247 -20.56 8.45 8.34
N PRO A 248 -19.31 8.74 7.96
CA PRO A 248 -19.01 9.42 6.69
C PRO A 248 -19.47 8.59 5.47
N ALA A 249 -19.14 7.30 5.45
CA ALA A 249 -19.51 6.40 4.33
C ALA A 249 -21.03 6.18 4.23
N LEU A 250 -21.70 6.05 5.38
CA LEU A 250 -23.16 5.95 5.44
C LEU A 250 -23.83 7.25 4.99
N TRP A 251 -23.27 8.38 5.36
CA TRP A 251 -23.75 9.69 4.91
C TRP A 251 -23.62 9.86 3.40
N GLU A 252 -22.48 9.44 2.82
CA GLU A 252 -22.32 9.41 1.34
C GLU A 252 -23.38 8.54 0.70
N GLN A 253 -23.61 7.33 1.23
CA GLN A 253 -24.60 6.41 0.68
C GLN A 253 -26.01 7.02 0.75
N VAL A 254 -26.39 7.66 1.86
CA VAL A 254 -27.71 8.30 2.00
C VAL A 254 -27.86 9.46 1.00
N ARG A 255 -26.82 10.29 0.83
CA ARG A 255 -26.86 11.42 -0.11
C ARG A 255 -26.88 11.00 -1.57
N ALA A 256 -26.18 9.92 -1.91
CA ALA A 256 -26.05 9.44 -3.29
C ALA A 256 -27.15 8.42 -3.68
N GLY A 257 -27.91 7.92 -2.73
CA GLY A 257 -28.98 6.96 -2.99
C GLY A 257 -28.48 5.68 -3.69
N SER A 258 -29.08 5.31 -4.81
CA SER A 258 -28.65 4.15 -5.63
C SER A 258 -27.25 4.28 -6.19
N GLU A 259 -26.75 5.51 -6.36
CA GLU A 259 -25.42 5.83 -6.88
C GLU A 259 -24.34 5.82 -5.78
N GLY A 260 -24.69 5.48 -4.54
CA GLY A 260 -23.79 5.44 -3.41
C GLY A 260 -22.75 4.33 -3.51
N ASN A 261 -21.58 4.59 -2.94
CA ASN A 261 -20.42 3.71 -3.08
C ASN A 261 -20.62 2.33 -2.44
N LEU A 262 -21.30 2.24 -1.30
CA LEU A 262 -21.58 0.95 -0.65
C LEU A 262 -22.51 0.09 -1.49
N GLY A 263 -23.55 0.69 -2.10
CA GLY A 263 -24.45 0.00 -3.02
C GLY A 263 -23.71 -0.57 -4.24
N ARG A 264 -22.81 0.22 -4.85
CA ARG A 264 -21.97 -0.20 -5.97
C ARG A 264 -21.00 -1.33 -5.58
N LEU A 265 -20.38 -1.24 -4.40
CA LEU A 265 -19.48 -2.29 -3.89
C LEU A 265 -20.24 -3.62 -3.69
N LEU A 266 -21.48 -3.58 -3.16
CA LEU A 266 -22.30 -4.76 -2.98
C LEU A 266 -22.75 -5.34 -4.32
N GLY A 267 -23.14 -4.50 -5.27
CA GLY A 267 -23.48 -4.91 -6.65
C GLY A 267 -22.29 -5.57 -7.35
N ALA A 268 -21.08 -5.01 -7.20
CA ALA A 268 -19.85 -5.54 -7.75
C ALA A 268 -19.47 -6.94 -7.23
N VAL A 269 -19.90 -7.33 -6.03
CA VAL A 269 -19.68 -8.69 -5.50
C VAL A 269 -20.47 -9.73 -6.30
N GLY A 270 -21.65 -9.36 -6.83
CA GLY A 270 -22.51 -10.24 -7.61
C GLY A 270 -22.20 -10.31 -9.11
N SER A 271 -21.52 -9.30 -9.67
CA SER A 271 -21.30 -9.10 -11.11
C SER A 271 -19.89 -9.40 -11.59
N ARG A 272 -19.12 -10.23 -10.88
CA ARG A 272 -17.72 -10.54 -11.26
C ARG A 272 -17.65 -11.23 -12.61
N GLU A 273 -17.47 -10.44 -13.65
CA GLU A 273 -17.05 -10.91 -14.97
C GLU A 273 -15.51 -10.96 -14.99
N GLY A 274 -14.95 -12.16 -15.22
CA GLY A 274 -13.51 -12.34 -15.41
C GLY A 274 -12.89 -13.41 -14.53
N ALA A 275 -11.71 -13.87 -14.95
CA ALA A 275 -10.93 -14.85 -14.21
C ALA A 275 -10.34 -14.22 -12.94
N SER A 276 -10.44 -14.92 -11.82
CA SER A 276 -9.71 -14.61 -10.59
C SER A 276 -8.45 -15.46 -10.50
N ALA A 277 -7.50 -15.06 -9.62
CA ALA A 277 -6.26 -15.79 -9.37
C ALA A 277 -6.48 -17.28 -9.04
N GLY A 278 -7.59 -17.59 -8.42
CA GLY A 278 -7.99 -18.96 -8.07
C GLY A 278 -7.17 -19.56 -6.94
N MET A 279 -7.69 -20.67 -6.38
CA MET A 279 -7.10 -21.30 -5.19
C MET A 279 -5.70 -21.87 -5.46
N VAL A 280 -5.40 -22.35 -6.65
CA VAL A 280 -4.08 -22.90 -6.98
C VAL A 280 -3.01 -21.83 -6.88
N ASN A 281 -3.25 -20.64 -7.45
CA ASN A 281 -2.32 -19.52 -7.33
C ASN A 281 -2.27 -18.97 -5.89
N ALA A 282 -3.39 -18.99 -5.17
CA ALA A 282 -3.41 -18.61 -3.75
C ALA A 282 -2.50 -19.49 -2.90
N LEU A 283 -2.54 -20.80 -3.07
CA LEU A 283 -1.65 -21.74 -2.39
C LEU A 283 -0.17 -21.50 -2.75
N ARG A 284 0.12 -21.27 -4.04
CA ARG A 284 1.48 -20.99 -4.52
C ARG A 284 2.02 -19.66 -3.98
N LEU A 285 1.19 -18.63 -3.94
CA LEU A 285 1.55 -17.31 -3.40
C LEU A 285 1.70 -17.36 -1.87
N TRP A 286 0.82 -18.10 -1.17
CA TRP A 286 1.00 -18.38 0.25
C TRP A 286 2.34 -19.05 0.53
N ALA A 287 2.68 -20.07 -0.24
CA ALA A 287 3.97 -20.77 -0.08
C ALA A 287 5.16 -19.86 -0.36
N ALA A 288 5.04 -18.93 -1.31
CA ALA A 288 6.07 -17.94 -1.58
C ALA A 288 6.26 -16.98 -0.40
N VAL A 289 5.18 -16.58 0.27
CA VAL A 289 5.20 -15.62 1.38
C VAL A 289 5.43 -16.30 2.73
N GLY A 290 4.70 -17.36 3.06
CA GLY A 290 4.68 -17.97 4.40
C GLY A 290 5.41 -19.30 4.53
N GLY A 291 5.56 -20.05 3.45
CA GLY A 291 6.02 -21.44 3.47
C GLY A 291 7.50 -21.68 3.17
N ARG A 292 8.20 -20.68 2.70
CA ARG A 292 9.67 -20.59 2.75
C ARG A 292 10.02 -19.71 3.94
N LEU A 293 11.28 -19.47 4.25
CA LEU A 293 11.61 -18.40 5.22
C LEU A 293 10.71 -17.21 4.90
N PRO A 294 9.84 -16.79 5.86
CA PRO A 294 8.74 -15.86 5.58
C PRO A 294 9.26 -14.65 4.83
N LEU A 295 8.64 -14.31 3.72
CA LEU A 295 9.08 -13.16 2.92
C LEU A 295 9.09 -11.85 3.69
N TRP A 296 8.25 -11.74 4.74
CA TRP A 296 8.30 -10.61 5.66
C TRP A 296 9.63 -10.50 6.45
N VAL A 297 10.49 -11.52 6.43
CA VAL A 297 11.87 -11.48 6.97
C VAL A 297 12.89 -11.06 5.91
N ARG A 298 12.48 -10.80 4.65
CA ARG A 298 13.39 -10.46 3.55
C ARG A 298 13.26 -8.99 3.16
N HIS A 299 14.40 -8.33 2.98
CA HIS A 299 14.47 -6.96 2.48
C HIS A 299 13.97 -6.74 1.05
N SER A 300 13.79 -7.80 0.26
CA SER A 300 13.56 -7.69 -1.17
C SER A 300 12.40 -8.56 -1.59
N PHE A 301 11.19 -8.01 -1.45
CA PHE A 301 9.97 -8.67 -1.91
C PHE A 301 9.89 -8.80 -3.43
N ARG A 302 10.35 -7.77 -4.16
CA ARG A 302 10.40 -7.77 -5.62
C ARG A 302 11.30 -8.86 -6.17
N ASP A 303 12.48 -9.05 -5.59
CA ASP A 303 13.46 -10.03 -6.04
C ASP A 303 13.03 -11.46 -5.69
N ALA A 304 12.26 -11.62 -4.62
CA ALA A 304 11.84 -12.94 -4.17
C ALA A 304 10.67 -13.53 -4.98
N LEU A 305 9.77 -12.70 -5.52
CA LEU A 305 8.63 -13.15 -6.30
C LEU A 305 8.84 -13.00 -7.81
N GLY A 306 9.84 -12.26 -8.26
CA GLY A 306 9.97 -11.87 -9.65
C GLY A 306 8.75 -11.07 -10.13
N TRP A 307 8.97 -10.01 -10.83
CA TRP A 307 7.94 -9.22 -11.48
C TRP A 307 8.36 -8.95 -12.91
N ASP A 308 7.61 -9.46 -13.87
CA ASP A 308 7.81 -9.13 -15.27
C ASP A 308 6.74 -8.12 -15.70
N PRO A 309 7.10 -6.83 -15.85
CA PRO A 309 6.14 -5.81 -16.28
C PRO A 309 5.64 -6.02 -17.72
N LEU A 310 6.32 -6.86 -18.50
CA LEU A 310 5.98 -7.16 -19.88
C LEU A 310 5.17 -8.46 -20.04
N ALA A 311 4.97 -9.23 -18.96
CA ALA A 311 4.20 -10.47 -18.99
C ALA A 311 2.68 -10.25 -18.90
N GLY A 312 2.21 -9.02 -18.76
CA GLY A 312 0.79 -8.67 -18.70
C GLY A 312 0.05 -8.94 -20.00
N ARG A 313 -1.16 -9.51 -19.90
CA ARG A 313 -2.04 -9.89 -21.01
C ARG A 313 -3.02 -8.76 -21.36
N GLY A 314 -2.62 -7.52 -21.47
CA GLY A 314 -3.54 -6.44 -21.82
C GLY A 314 -3.13 -5.71 -23.10
N PRO A 315 -4.08 -5.22 -23.93
CA PRO A 315 -3.77 -4.41 -25.10
C PRO A 315 -3.07 -3.09 -24.74
N THR A 316 -3.15 -2.65 -23.50
CA THR A 316 -2.49 -1.44 -22.99
C THR A 316 -1.08 -1.66 -22.45
N GLY A 317 -0.62 -2.91 -22.30
CA GLY A 317 0.71 -3.25 -21.77
C GLY A 317 0.94 -2.82 -20.31
N VAL A 318 -0.12 -2.53 -19.56
CA VAL A 318 -0.06 -2.01 -18.18
C VAL A 318 -0.10 -3.14 -17.14
N GLY A 319 -0.22 -4.38 -17.53
CA GLY A 319 -0.26 -5.52 -16.62
C GLY A 319 1.07 -6.25 -16.53
N GLY A 320 1.64 -6.33 -15.34
CA GLY A 320 2.75 -7.24 -15.07
C GLY A 320 2.26 -8.58 -14.52
N ALA A 321 3.10 -9.59 -14.53
CA ALA A 321 2.80 -10.87 -13.89
C ALA A 321 3.84 -11.23 -12.84
N VAL A 322 3.39 -11.83 -11.75
CA VAL A 322 4.29 -12.47 -10.77
C VAL A 322 4.89 -13.71 -11.41
N THR A 323 6.21 -13.75 -11.45
CA THR A 323 6.98 -14.88 -12.01
C THR A 323 7.72 -15.63 -10.90
N GLY A 324 8.20 -16.83 -11.20
CA GLY A 324 8.99 -17.60 -10.23
C GLY A 324 8.16 -18.21 -9.10
N LEU A 325 6.84 -18.37 -9.27
CA LEU A 325 5.99 -19.03 -8.28
C LEU A 325 6.46 -20.47 -8.01
N PRO A 326 6.46 -20.92 -6.75
CA PRO A 326 6.77 -22.30 -6.41
C PRO A 326 5.82 -23.28 -7.10
N SER A 327 6.26 -24.51 -7.33
CA SER A 327 5.38 -25.55 -7.86
C SER A 327 4.21 -25.84 -6.92
N LEU A 328 3.11 -26.37 -7.45
CA LEU A 328 1.94 -26.73 -6.63
C LEU A 328 2.31 -27.74 -5.53
N ARG A 329 3.22 -28.69 -5.82
CA ARG A 329 3.72 -29.64 -4.82
C ARG A 329 4.38 -28.92 -3.63
N HIS A 330 5.27 -27.95 -3.90
CA HIS A 330 5.88 -27.14 -2.85
C HIS A 330 4.85 -26.32 -2.09
N ALA A 331 3.84 -25.81 -2.79
CA ALA A 331 2.76 -25.04 -2.18
C ALA A 331 1.94 -25.89 -1.21
N LEU A 332 1.56 -27.09 -1.62
CA LEU A 332 0.81 -28.03 -0.76
C LEU A 332 1.63 -28.44 0.46
N VAL A 333 2.93 -28.71 0.29
CA VAL A 333 3.82 -29.00 1.42
C VAL A 333 3.88 -27.82 2.39
N ALA A 334 4.05 -26.59 1.90
CA ALA A 334 4.15 -25.40 2.75
C ALA A 334 2.86 -25.13 3.53
N VAL A 335 1.71 -25.23 2.87
CA VAL A 335 0.39 -25.09 3.51
C VAL A 335 0.17 -26.23 4.51
N GLY A 336 0.51 -27.47 4.13
CA GLY A 336 0.43 -28.64 5.01
C GLY A 336 1.28 -28.49 6.26
N VAL A 337 2.52 -28.01 6.15
CA VAL A 337 3.38 -27.70 7.31
C VAL A 337 2.75 -26.63 8.18
N THR A 338 2.25 -25.54 7.59
CA THR A 338 1.58 -24.48 8.36
C THR A 338 0.37 -25.03 9.11
N ALA A 339 -0.49 -25.78 8.45
CA ALA A 339 -1.69 -26.38 9.04
C ALA A 339 -1.30 -27.40 10.14
N THR A 340 -0.29 -28.23 9.93
CA THR A 340 0.20 -29.20 10.90
C THR A 340 0.75 -28.50 12.14
N VAL A 341 1.59 -27.48 11.99
CA VAL A 341 2.16 -26.73 13.12
C VAL A 341 1.05 -26.07 13.93
N LEU A 342 0.15 -25.35 13.27
CA LEU A 342 -0.98 -24.70 13.96
C LEU A 342 -1.92 -25.74 14.58
N GLY A 343 -2.19 -26.85 13.91
CA GLY A 343 -3.00 -27.95 14.41
C GLY A 343 -2.41 -28.60 15.65
N LEU A 344 -1.12 -28.93 15.64
CA LEU A 344 -0.42 -29.52 16.79
C LEU A 344 -0.37 -28.57 17.98
N LEU A 345 -0.06 -27.28 17.75
CA LEU A 345 -0.07 -26.26 18.80
C LEU A 345 -1.48 -26.05 19.36
N GLY A 346 -2.49 -26.05 18.50
CA GLY A 346 -3.90 -25.97 18.90
C GLY A 346 -4.33 -27.16 19.76
N LEU A 347 -4.00 -28.37 19.32
CA LEU A 347 -4.29 -29.61 20.08
C LEU A 347 -3.58 -29.60 21.45
N LEU A 348 -2.32 -29.18 21.47
CA LEU A 348 -1.55 -29.10 22.74
C LEU A 348 -2.14 -28.05 23.68
N ALA A 349 -2.54 -26.87 23.13
CA ALA A 349 -3.21 -25.82 23.91
C ALA A 349 -4.58 -26.29 24.44
N ALA A 350 -5.35 -27.02 23.64
CA ALA A 350 -6.65 -27.57 24.01
C ALA A 350 -6.49 -28.63 25.12
N ARG A 351 -5.55 -29.57 24.98
CA ARG A 351 -5.24 -30.60 26.02
C ARG A 351 -4.82 -29.96 27.34
N ARG A 352 -4.07 -28.87 27.29
CA ARG A 352 -3.65 -28.11 28.47
C ARG A 352 -4.70 -27.12 28.99
N ARG A 353 -5.83 -26.99 28.29
CA ARG A 353 -6.90 -26.04 28.59
C ARG A 353 -6.37 -24.58 28.61
N ASP A 354 -5.34 -24.28 27.80
CA ASP A 354 -4.75 -22.97 27.70
C ASP A 354 -5.52 -22.13 26.64
N ARG A 355 -6.49 -21.36 27.12
CA ARG A 355 -7.35 -20.53 26.27
C ARG A 355 -6.59 -19.44 25.51
N VAL A 356 -5.51 -18.91 26.10
CA VAL A 356 -4.73 -17.84 25.49
C VAL A 356 -3.97 -18.37 24.27
N ALA A 357 -3.30 -19.51 24.42
CA ALA A 357 -2.61 -20.18 23.31
C ALA A 357 -3.60 -20.66 22.25
N LEU A 358 -4.72 -21.28 22.65
CA LEU A 358 -5.75 -21.77 21.73
C LEU A 358 -6.36 -20.64 20.90
N ALA A 359 -6.70 -19.50 21.53
CA ALA A 359 -7.22 -18.33 20.82
C ALA A 359 -6.21 -17.75 19.82
N GLY A 360 -4.92 -17.70 20.18
CA GLY A 360 -3.87 -17.24 19.27
C GLY A 360 -3.77 -18.12 18.02
N VAL A 361 -3.77 -19.43 18.22
CA VAL A 361 -3.75 -20.40 17.11
C VAL A 361 -5.04 -20.31 16.25
N ALA A 362 -6.20 -20.15 16.89
CA ALA A 362 -7.48 -20.02 16.18
C ALA A 362 -7.51 -18.75 15.29
N VAL A 363 -7.06 -17.61 15.83
CA VAL A 363 -6.95 -16.36 15.06
C VAL A 363 -5.92 -16.50 13.93
N ALA A 364 -4.78 -17.16 14.18
CA ALA A 364 -3.78 -17.41 13.14
C ALA A 364 -4.36 -18.28 12.00
N ALA A 365 -5.04 -19.38 12.34
CA ALA A 365 -5.67 -20.26 11.36
C ALA A 365 -6.77 -19.54 10.55
N ALA A 366 -7.60 -18.75 11.22
CA ALA A 366 -8.64 -17.94 10.57
C ALA A 366 -8.04 -16.88 9.63
N ALA A 367 -6.95 -16.21 10.05
CA ALA A 367 -6.25 -15.22 9.25
C ALA A 367 -5.55 -15.85 8.03
N VAL A 368 -4.96 -17.03 8.17
CA VAL A 368 -4.40 -17.81 7.05
C VAL A 368 -5.48 -18.19 6.05
N GLY A 369 -6.61 -18.72 6.53
CA GLY A 369 -7.76 -19.06 5.68
C GLY A 369 -8.32 -17.85 4.95
N ALA A 370 -8.54 -16.74 5.65
CA ALA A 370 -8.97 -15.48 5.07
C ALA A 370 -7.95 -14.95 4.04
N GLY A 371 -6.65 -15.07 4.32
CA GLY A 371 -5.58 -14.72 3.41
C GLY A 371 -5.62 -15.51 2.11
N LEU A 372 -5.81 -16.82 2.17
CA LEU A 372 -5.95 -17.68 0.99
C LEU A 372 -7.18 -17.29 0.16
N VAL A 373 -8.34 -17.07 0.81
CA VAL A 373 -9.56 -16.63 0.12
C VAL A 373 -9.35 -15.28 -0.55
N THR A 374 -8.71 -14.33 0.14
CA THR A 374 -8.42 -13.01 -0.45
C THR A 374 -7.57 -13.16 -1.72
N VAL A 375 -6.45 -13.91 -1.66
CA VAL A 375 -5.60 -14.12 -2.85
C VAL A 375 -6.36 -14.79 -3.97
N ALA A 376 -7.13 -15.86 -3.65
CA ALA A 376 -7.92 -16.57 -4.64
C ALA A 376 -8.95 -15.66 -5.34
N SER A 377 -9.42 -14.63 -4.64
CA SER A 377 -10.44 -13.68 -5.11
C SER A 377 -9.85 -12.46 -5.85
N ILE A 378 -8.51 -12.31 -5.95
CA ILE A 378 -7.90 -11.20 -6.70
C ILE A 378 -8.27 -11.34 -8.18
N PRO A 379 -8.89 -10.32 -8.81
CA PRO A 379 -9.19 -10.37 -10.24
C PRO A 379 -7.91 -10.39 -11.08
N GLU A 380 -7.81 -11.27 -12.05
CA GLU A 380 -6.78 -11.27 -13.08
C GLU A 380 -7.09 -10.22 -14.17
N GLY A 381 -7.47 -9.01 -13.75
CA GLY A 381 -7.85 -7.93 -14.66
C GLY A 381 -6.67 -7.29 -15.39
N VAL A 382 -6.91 -6.09 -15.92
CA VAL A 382 -5.96 -5.30 -16.72
C VAL A 382 -4.59 -5.14 -16.06
N LEU A 383 -4.53 -5.10 -14.72
CA LEU A 383 -3.29 -4.91 -13.97
C LEU A 383 -2.58 -6.21 -13.58
N GLY A 384 -3.23 -7.38 -13.77
CA GLY A 384 -2.70 -8.66 -13.28
C GLY A 384 -2.54 -8.71 -11.76
N ILE A 385 -1.84 -9.75 -11.27
CA ILE A 385 -1.50 -9.86 -9.83
C ILE A 385 -0.17 -9.14 -9.59
N ALA A 386 -0.21 -8.05 -8.85
CA ALA A 386 0.96 -7.27 -8.52
C ALA A 386 1.51 -7.60 -7.10
N PRO A 387 2.83 -7.52 -6.87
CA PRO A 387 3.42 -7.84 -5.57
C PRO A 387 2.81 -7.08 -4.39
N HIS A 388 2.46 -5.81 -4.57
CA HIS A 388 1.87 -5.00 -3.50
C HIS A 388 0.52 -5.54 -3.01
N GLN A 389 -0.26 -6.18 -3.89
CA GLN A 389 -1.53 -6.81 -3.54
C GLN A 389 -1.38 -8.01 -2.59
N LEU A 390 -0.16 -8.53 -2.42
CA LEU A 390 0.14 -9.69 -1.58
C LEU A 390 0.75 -9.31 -0.22
N ARG A 391 1.12 -8.04 -0.03
CA ARG A 391 1.77 -7.58 1.21
C ARG A 391 0.90 -7.75 2.45
N TYR A 392 -0.42 -7.72 2.32
CA TYR A 392 -1.32 -7.97 3.45
C TYR A 392 -1.14 -9.36 4.08
N LEU A 393 -0.50 -10.32 3.40
CA LEU A 393 -0.10 -11.60 3.98
C LEU A 393 1.04 -11.48 5.00
N TRP A 394 1.84 -10.41 4.94
CA TRP A 394 2.96 -10.21 5.86
C TRP A 394 2.51 -10.13 7.32
N PRO A 395 1.56 -9.25 7.71
CA PRO A 395 1.05 -9.23 9.07
C PRO A 395 0.38 -10.55 9.48
N VAL A 396 -0.25 -11.28 8.54
CA VAL A 396 -0.86 -12.60 8.83
C VAL A 396 0.22 -13.61 9.20
N THR A 397 1.29 -13.71 8.43
CA THR A 397 2.40 -14.64 8.72
C THR A 397 3.19 -14.22 9.95
N ALA A 398 3.41 -12.92 10.15
CA ALA A 398 4.04 -12.37 11.33
C ALA A 398 3.23 -12.70 12.58
N PHE A 399 1.93 -12.44 12.58
CA PHE A 399 1.07 -12.82 13.71
C PHE A 399 1.04 -14.33 13.96
N SER A 400 1.00 -15.14 12.89
CA SER A 400 1.05 -16.60 13.04
C SER A 400 2.34 -17.06 13.72
N ALA A 401 3.48 -16.45 13.42
CA ALA A 401 4.75 -16.72 14.09
C ALA A 401 4.72 -16.29 15.59
N ALA A 402 4.16 -15.12 15.89
CA ALA A 402 4.02 -14.65 17.27
C ALA A 402 3.09 -15.57 18.08
N ALA A 403 1.94 -15.96 17.51
CA ALA A 403 0.99 -16.86 18.13
C ALA A 403 1.59 -18.26 18.39
N ALA A 404 2.32 -18.79 17.39
CA ALA A 404 3.05 -20.06 17.54
C ALA A 404 4.13 -19.97 18.63
N GLY A 405 4.91 -18.88 18.66
CA GLY A 405 5.90 -18.63 19.69
C GLY A 405 5.30 -18.58 21.10
N VAL A 406 4.19 -17.86 21.27
CA VAL A 406 3.45 -17.81 22.53
C VAL A 406 2.91 -19.20 22.88
N ALA A 407 2.28 -19.92 21.97
CA ALA A 407 1.76 -21.26 22.24
C ALA A 407 2.88 -22.24 22.64
N LEU A 408 4.02 -22.19 21.97
CA LEU A 408 5.17 -23.02 22.27
C LEU A 408 5.76 -22.71 23.66
N THR A 409 6.06 -21.45 23.97
CA THR A 409 6.65 -21.02 25.24
C THR A 409 5.76 -21.39 26.45
N ARG A 410 4.43 -21.23 26.27
CA ARG A 410 3.45 -21.65 27.26
C ARG A 410 3.36 -23.17 27.38
N SER A 411 3.50 -23.88 26.27
CA SER A 411 3.47 -25.34 26.26
C SER A 411 4.66 -25.97 26.98
N VAL A 412 5.85 -25.38 26.87
CA VAL A 412 7.04 -25.86 27.61
C VAL A 412 7.16 -25.27 29.01
N GLY A 413 6.21 -24.41 29.41
CA GLY A 413 6.17 -23.82 30.76
C GLY A 413 7.29 -22.80 31.04
N LEU A 414 7.83 -22.18 30.00
CA LEU A 414 8.89 -21.15 30.11
C LEU A 414 8.41 -19.93 30.90
N ASP A 415 7.13 -19.61 30.79
CA ASP A 415 6.46 -18.50 31.47
C ASP A 415 6.17 -18.73 32.95
N ARG A 416 6.28 -19.96 33.42
CA ARG A 416 5.99 -20.35 34.82
C ARG A 416 7.16 -20.20 35.79
N ARG A 417 8.42 -20.24 35.29
CA ARG A 417 9.65 -20.14 36.11
C ARG A 417 10.31 -18.79 35.85
N VAL A 418 10.27 -17.91 36.85
CA VAL A 418 10.79 -16.53 36.75
C VAL A 418 12.20 -16.45 36.16
N PRO A 419 13.23 -17.20 36.65
CA PRO A 419 14.58 -17.04 36.08
C PRO A 419 14.65 -17.41 34.59
N ARG A 420 13.99 -18.49 34.15
CA ARG A 420 13.96 -18.92 32.76
C ARG A 420 13.18 -17.92 31.87
N ARG A 421 12.08 -17.39 32.41
CA ARG A 421 11.26 -16.38 31.71
C ARG A 421 12.07 -15.11 31.53
N THR A 422 12.77 -14.62 32.55
CA THR A 422 13.59 -13.40 32.43
C THR A 422 14.71 -13.56 31.40
N VAL A 423 15.40 -14.73 31.39
CA VAL A 423 16.41 -15.02 30.34
C VAL A 423 15.78 -15.02 28.93
N ALA A 424 14.61 -15.67 28.79
CA ALA A 424 13.92 -15.71 27.50
C ALA A 424 13.46 -14.30 27.03
N VAL A 425 12.97 -13.48 27.96
CA VAL A 425 12.63 -12.06 27.70
C VAL A 425 13.86 -11.29 27.26
N ALA A 426 14.97 -11.41 28.00
CA ALA A 426 16.23 -10.73 27.70
C ALA A 426 16.76 -11.12 26.29
N GLY A 427 16.76 -12.43 25.98
CA GLY A 427 17.16 -12.92 24.66
C GLY A 427 16.27 -12.40 23.53
N THR A 428 14.94 -12.37 23.75
CA THR A 428 13.97 -11.86 22.75
C THR A 428 14.12 -10.36 22.55
N VAL A 429 14.35 -9.60 23.63
CA VAL A 429 14.64 -8.16 23.56
C VAL A 429 15.98 -7.91 22.87
N GLY A 430 17.02 -8.69 23.16
CA GLY A 430 18.29 -8.64 22.45
C GLY A 430 18.11 -8.83 20.94
N LEU A 431 17.31 -9.82 20.53
CA LEU A 431 16.95 -10.02 19.12
C LEU A 431 16.22 -8.79 18.55
N THR A 432 15.29 -8.21 19.30
CA THR A 432 14.58 -6.97 18.87
C THR A 432 15.57 -5.84 18.62
N VAL A 433 16.53 -5.63 19.52
CA VAL A 433 17.57 -4.58 19.36
C VAL A 433 18.41 -4.84 18.11
N VAL A 434 18.84 -6.08 17.88
CA VAL A 434 19.61 -6.46 16.69
C VAL A 434 18.82 -6.19 15.40
N VAL A 435 17.55 -6.60 15.35
CA VAL A 435 16.68 -6.38 14.18
C VAL A 435 16.42 -4.88 13.96
N ALA A 436 16.14 -4.14 15.02
CA ALA A 436 15.97 -2.69 14.96
C ALA A 436 17.23 -1.99 14.45
N ALA A 437 18.41 -2.36 14.97
CA ALA A 437 19.69 -1.84 14.51
C ALA A 437 19.95 -2.19 13.03
N ALA A 438 19.61 -3.40 12.59
CA ALA A 438 19.72 -3.81 11.19
C ALA A 438 18.78 -3.04 10.23
N THR A 439 17.70 -2.45 10.76
CA THR A 439 16.77 -1.62 9.97
C THR A 439 17.33 -0.21 9.72
N LEU A 440 18.18 0.32 10.60
CA LEU A 440 18.65 1.71 10.56
C LEU A 440 19.50 2.08 9.33
N PRO A 441 20.40 1.23 8.82
CA PRO A 441 21.21 1.56 7.64
C PRO A 441 20.37 1.65 6.35
N THR A 442 19.24 0.98 6.31
CA THR A 442 18.42 0.85 5.11
C THR A 442 17.56 2.09 4.94
N TYR A 443 17.93 2.96 4.03
CA TYR A 443 17.07 4.08 3.64
C TYR A 443 16.30 3.78 2.37
N GLU A 444 16.96 3.14 1.41
CA GLU A 444 16.32 2.76 0.16
C GLU A 444 15.49 1.50 0.31
N VAL A 445 14.29 1.51 -0.24
CA VAL A 445 13.35 0.41 -0.15
C VAL A 445 13.65 -0.62 -1.20
N ARG A 446 14.27 -1.70 -0.80
CA ARG A 446 14.42 -2.88 -1.66
C ARG A 446 13.12 -3.66 -1.83
N SER A 447 12.16 -3.50 -0.93
CA SER A 447 10.80 -4.02 -1.09
C SER A 447 9.94 -3.24 -2.10
N GLY A 448 10.50 -2.18 -2.65
CA GLY A 448 9.95 -1.37 -3.73
C GLY A 448 9.06 -0.23 -3.23
N PRO A 449 9.38 1.02 -3.59
CA PRO A 449 8.48 2.16 -3.35
C PRO A 449 7.18 1.94 -4.12
N SER A 450 6.11 2.60 -3.69
CA SER A 450 4.86 2.62 -4.44
C SER A 450 5.03 3.25 -5.82
N LEU A 451 5.95 4.19 -5.97
CA LEU A 451 6.09 5.04 -7.16
C LEU A 451 7.55 5.40 -7.48
N ASP A 452 7.68 6.11 -8.60
CA ASP A 452 8.94 6.51 -9.23
C ASP A 452 9.70 7.58 -8.43
N ALA A 453 10.41 7.19 -7.38
CA ALA A 453 11.18 8.10 -6.51
C ALA A 453 12.16 9.02 -7.26
N TRP A 454 12.55 8.65 -8.50
CA TRP A 454 13.36 9.49 -9.38
C TRP A 454 12.68 10.82 -9.75
N ALA A 455 11.35 10.92 -9.63
CA ALA A 455 10.59 12.15 -9.91
C ALA A 455 10.66 13.18 -8.77
N ILE A 456 10.99 12.76 -7.54
CA ILE A 456 11.00 13.64 -6.37
C ILE A 456 11.85 14.92 -6.59
N PRO A 457 13.10 14.85 -7.10
CA PRO A 457 13.87 16.06 -7.37
C PRO A 457 13.25 16.99 -8.41
N VAL A 458 12.55 16.41 -9.42
CA VAL A 458 11.81 17.18 -10.45
C VAL A 458 10.64 17.90 -9.83
N VAL A 459 9.84 17.18 -9.03
CA VAL A 459 8.69 17.73 -8.31
C VAL A 459 9.13 18.82 -7.34
N ALA A 460 10.19 18.59 -6.57
CA ALA A 460 10.74 19.60 -5.66
C ALA A 460 11.12 20.90 -6.39
N ASP A 461 11.69 20.78 -7.59
CA ASP A 461 12.03 21.95 -8.40
C ASP A 461 10.80 22.68 -8.92
N LEU A 462 9.80 21.94 -9.43
CA LEU A 462 8.53 22.49 -9.88
C LEU A 462 7.77 23.20 -8.75
N ASN A 463 7.66 22.57 -7.58
CA ASN A 463 6.95 23.11 -6.42
C ASN A 463 7.57 24.44 -5.98
N ARG A 464 8.92 24.52 -5.84
CA ARG A 464 9.60 25.78 -5.52
C ARG A 464 9.31 26.92 -6.51
N GLN A 465 9.19 26.60 -7.81
CA GLN A 465 8.83 27.58 -8.84
C GLN A 465 7.36 27.95 -8.73
N LEU A 466 6.46 26.98 -8.54
CA LEU A 466 5.02 27.21 -8.38
C LEU A 466 4.70 28.04 -7.13
N GLU A 467 5.40 27.85 -6.02
CA GLU A 467 5.25 28.67 -4.82
C GLU A 467 5.46 30.17 -5.09
N ARG A 468 6.37 30.51 -6.00
CA ARG A 468 6.74 31.89 -6.36
C ARG A 468 5.98 32.40 -7.59
N ALA A 469 5.32 31.52 -8.35
CA ALA A 469 4.66 31.90 -9.57
C ALA A 469 3.40 32.75 -9.32
N SER A 470 3.21 33.78 -10.12
CA SER A 470 1.93 34.48 -10.16
C SER A 470 0.92 33.57 -10.89
N LEU A 471 -0.11 33.10 -10.18
CA LEU A 471 -1.19 32.28 -10.73
C LEU A 471 -2.49 33.08 -10.73
N PRO A 472 -3.41 32.81 -11.67
CA PRO A 472 -4.75 33.42 -11.62
C PRO A 472 -5.45 33.05 -10.30
N PRO A 473 -6.38 33.87 -9.83
CA PRO A 473 -7.25 33.48 -8.73
C PRO A 473 -8.05 32.22 -9.15
N GLY A 474 -8.17 31.24 -8.21
CA GLY A 474 -8.91 30.01 -8.48
C GLY A 474 -10.44 30.20 -8.42
N PRO A 475 -11.20 29.14 -8.67
CA PRO A 475 -10.75 27.78 -8.99
C PRO A 475 -10.07 27.63 -10.36
N LEU A 476 -9.06 26.77 -10.42
CA LEU A 476 -8.39 26.41 -11.66
C LEU A 476 -8.84 25.03 -12.15
N LEU A 477 -9.15 24.88 -13.45
CA LEU A 477 -9.36 23.57 -14.04
C LEU A 477 -8.01 22.88 -14.21
N PHE A 478 -7.76 21.82 -13.45
CA PHE A 478 -6.60 20.97 -13.68
C PHE A 478 -6.91 19.95 -14.78
N GLU A 479 -6.19 20.04 -15.90
CA GLU A 479 -6.41 19.16 -17.06
C GLU A 479 -6.00 17.72 -16.74
N THR A 480 -6.97 16.81 -16.63
CA THR A 480 -6.74 15.40 -16.24
C THR A 480 -6.97 14.40 -17.37
N ARG A 481 -7.71 14.73 -18.44
CA ARG A 481 -8.10 13.79 -19.51
C ARG A 481 -6.95 13.11 -20.24
N THR A 482 -5.80 13.75 -20.33
CA THR A 482 -4.62 13.21 -21.03
C THR A 482 -3.61 12.59 -20.11
N LEU A 483 -3.85 12.59 -18.80
CA LEU A 483 -2.93 12.07 -17.82
C LEU A 483 -2.95 10.55 -17.79
N ARG A 484 -1.76 9.97 -17.64
CA ARG A 484 -1.63 8.53 -17.42
C ARG A 484 -1.98 8.21 -15.97
N PHE A 485 -2.53 7.02 -15.75
CA PHE A 485 -2.76 6.53 -14.39
C PHE A 485 -1.43 6.44 -13.61
N ALA A 486 -1.44 6.88 -12.35
CA ALA A 486 -0.30 6.85 -11.41
C ALA A 486 0.97 7.59 -11.90
N GLU A 487 0.82 8.64 -12.71
CA GLU A 487 1.94 9.50 -13.06
C GLU A 487 2.38 10.38 -11.87
N PRO A 488 3.65 10.79 -11.78
CA PRO A 488 4.19 11.35 -10.54
C PRO A 488 3.98 12.85 -10.32
N TYR A 489 3.41 13.60 -11.27
CA TYR A 489 3.48 15.07 -11.28
C TYR A 489 2.19 15.79 -10.90
N SER A 490 1.03 15.32 -11.38
CA SER A 490 -0.25 16.03 -11.20
C SER A 490 -0.60 16.25 -9.74
N THR A 491 -0.54 15.19 -8.95
CA THR A 491 -0.97 15.25 -7.56
C THR A 491 -0.08 16.12 -6.66
N PRO A 492 1.26 16.13 -6.76
CA PRO A 492 2.07 17.12 -6.02
C PRO A 492 1.82 18.56 -6.48
N ILE A 493 1.56 18.80 -7.79
CA ILE A 493 1.19 20.13 -8.27
C ILE A 493 -0.13 20.57 -7.65
N MET A 494 -1.16 19.69 -7.62
CA MET A 494 -2.44 19.97 -6.95
C MET A 494 -2.25 20.22 -5.45
N ALA A 495 -1.40 19.45 -4.77
CA ALA A 495 -1.07 19.66 -3.37
C ALA A 495 -0.43 21.05 -3.13
N THR A 496 0.45 21.49 -4.03
CA THR A 496 1.06 22.82 -3.97
C THR A 496 0.03 23.93 -4.19
N LEU A 497 -0.92 23.77 -5.11
CA LEU A 497 -2.04 24.72 -5.28
C LEU A 497 -2.87 24.82 -3.99
N GLN A 498 -3.21 23.67 -3.41
CA GLN A 498 -3.98 23.61 -2.17
C GLN A 498 -3.27 24.33 -1.00
N GLN A 499 -1.95 24.15 -0.86
CA GLN A 499 -1.15 24.86 0.14
C GLN A 499 -1.17 26.37 -0.03
N ARG A 500 -1.20 26.82 -1.27
CA ARG A 500 -1.32 28.24 -1.62
C ARG A 500 -2.73 28.80 -1.46
N GLY A 501 -3.69 27.99 -1.01
CA GLY A 501 -5.10 28.38 -0.93
C GLY A 501 -5.76 28.57 -2.30
N ILE A 502 -5.16 28.05 -3.38
CA ILE A 502 -5.72 28.09 -4.73
C ILE A 502 -6.58 26.85 -4.94
N GLU A 503 -7.86 27.05 -5.08
CA GLU A 503 -8.80 25.98 -5.36
C GLU A 503 -8.63 25.47 -6.78
N PHE A 504 -8.89 24.15 -6.97
CA PHE A 504 -8.88 23.51 -8.26
C PHE A 504 -10.06 22.55 -8.42
N VAL A 505 -10.46 22.37 -9.67
CA VAL A 505 -11.47 21.41 -10.12
C VAL A 505 -10.86 20.51 -11.19
N VAL A 506 -11.46 19.34 -11.42
CA VAL A 506 -11.01 18.31 -12.37
C VAL A 506 -12.18 17.86 -13.26
N ASP A 507 -11.88 17.45 -14.48
CA ASP A 507 -12.90 17.21 -15.53
C ASP A 507 -13.08 15.71 -15.89
N GLU A 508 -12.29 14.79 -15.30
CA GLU A 508 -12.36 13.36 -15.57
C GLU A 508 -12.91 12.62 -14.36
N GLU A 509 -13.82 11.66 -14.57
CA GLU A 509 -14.60 11.01 -13.52
C GLU A 509 -13.74 10.25 -12.50
N GLY A 510 -12.68 9.56 -12.93
CA GLY A 510 -11.76 8.86 -12.03
C GLY A 510 -11.07 9.82 -11.05
N TRP A 511 -10.69 11.02 -11.53
CA TRP A 511 -10.10 12.06 -10.69
C TRP A 511 -11.12 12.70 -9.76
N VAL A 512 -12.36 12.92 -10.23
CA VAL A 512 -13.46 13.39 -9.39
C VAL A 512 -13.74 12.39 -8.27
N ARG A 513 -13.74 11.10 -8.57
CA ARG A 513 -13.87 10.05 -7.55
C ARG A 513 -12.74 10.04 -6.54
N GLN A 514 -11.52 10.31 -6.99
CA GLN A 514 -10.34 10.33 -6.12
C GLN A 514 -10.30 11.57 -5.22
N LEU A 515 -10.69 12.73 -5.75
CA LEU A 515 -10.55 14.04 -5.09
C LEU A 515 -11.82 14.56 -4.41
N GLY A 516 -12.98 13.95 -4.69
CA GLY A 516 -14.29 14.38 -4.18
C GLY A 516 -15.16 15.02 -5.26
N ARG A 517 -16.48 14.76 -5.17
CA ARG A 517 -17.46 15.24 -6.17
C ARG A 517 -17.56 16.76 -6.26
N ASP A 518 -17.24 17.46 -5.20
CA ASP A 518 -17.24 18.95 -5.10
C ASP A 518 -16.07 19.59 -5.86
N ARG A 519 -15.11 18.78 -6.33
CA ARG A 519 -14.04 19.22 -7.23
C ARG A 519 -14.35 18.94 -8.69
N ARG A 520 -15.60 18.59 -9.01
CA ARG A 520 -16.02 18.39 -10.40
C ARG A 520 -16.06 19.71 -11.15
N PHE A 521 -15.46 19.71 -12.35
CA PHE A 521 -15.64 20.81 -13.29
C PHE A 521 -17.05 20.77 -13.90
N LEU A 522 -17.77 21.90 -13.85
CA LEU A 522 -19.15 22.04 -14.32
C LEU A 522 -19.28 22.87 -15.60
N GLY A 523 -18.14 23.34 -16.15
CA GLY A 523 -18.11 24.16 -17.36
C GLY A 523 -17.88 25.64 -17.09
N ASP A 524 -18.32 26.16 -15.95
CA ASP A 524 -18.28 27.58 -15.57
C ASP A 524 -17.62 27.84 -14.19
N ASN A 525 -17.29 26.79 -13.46
CA ASN A 525 -16.76 26.90 -12.10
C ASN A 525 -15.22 26.93 -12.05
N ALA A 526 -14.56 27.44 -13.08
CA ALA A 526 -13.13 27.69 -13.11
C ALA A 526 -12.82 28.99 -13.86
N THR A 527 -11.71 29.66 -13.50
CA THR A 527 -11.28 30.94 -14.10
C THR A 527 -10.24 30.75 -15.21
N ALA A 528 -9.44 29.70 -15.10
CA ALA A 528 -8.40 29.35 -16.06
C ALA A 528 -8.12 27.84 -15.95
N ARG A 529 -7.36 27.30 -16.91
CA ARG A 529 -6.88 25.93 -16.83
C ARG A 529 -5.39 25.89 -16.47
N ILE A 530 -5.01 24.86 -15.71
CA ILE A 530 -3.64 24.53 -15.37
C ILE A 530 -3.37 23.08 -15.75
N GLY A 531 -2.18 22.79 -16.21
CA GLY A 531 -1.77 21.44 -16.53
C GLY A 531 -0.25 21.36 -16.69
N TYR A 532 0.25 20.19 -17.06
CA TYR A 532 1.66 20.04 -17.36
C TYR A 532 1.87 19.28 -18.69
N ARG A 533 3.06 19.44 -19.25
CA ARG A 533 3.51 18.75 -20.47
C ARG A 533 4.89 18.15 -20.23
N LEU A 534 5.20 17.11 -20.99
CA LEU A 534 6.45 16.36 -20.86
C LEU A 534 7.29 16.45 -22.14
N GLY A 535 8.59 16.22 -22.01
CA GLY A 535 9.52 16.09 -23.11
C GLY A 535 9.60 17.34 -23.99
N SER A 536 9.44 17.18 -25.29
CA SER A 536 9.51 18.29 -26.27
C SER A 536 8.41 19.33 -26.10
N ALA A 537 7.23 18.92 -25.64
CA ALA A 537 6.11 19.82 -25.41
C ALA A 537 6.22 20.62 -24.10
N ALA A 538 7.10 20.21 -23.17
CA ALA A 538 7.20 20.79 -21.82
C ALA A 538 7.46 22.31 -21.81
N LEU A 539 8.20 22.83 -22.78
CA LEU A 539 8.59 24.23 -22.84
C LEU A 539 7.78 25.04 -23.84
N VAL A 540 6.76 24.43 -24.44
CA VAL A 540 5.88 25.09 -25.43
C VAL A 540 4.54 25.35 -24.74
N PRO A 541 4.19 26.62 -24.44
CA PRO A 541 2.91 26.92 -23.82
C PRO A 541 1.75 26.59 -24.79
N PRO A 542 0.57 26.25 -24.29
CA PRO A 542 -0.62 26.14 -25.12
C PRO A 542 -1.04 27.53 -25.63
N PRO A 543 -1.91 27.60 -26.67
CA PRO A 543 -2.41 28.88 -27.20
C PRO A 543 -2.99 29.77 -26.09
N GLY A 544 -2.56 31.04 -26.07
CA GLY A 544 -2.96 32.01 -25.04
C GLY A 544 -2.41 31.72 -23.63
N GLY A 545 -1.63 30.67 -23.46
CA GLY A 545 -1.09 30.27 -22.15
C GLY A 545 0.36 30.70 -21.95
N ARG A 546 0.84 30.46 -20.74
CA ARG A 546 2.24 30.68 -20.35
C ARG A 546 2.77 29.53 -19.46
N ILE A 547 4.06 29.28 -19.53
CA ILE A 547 4.74 28.36 -18.60
C ILE A 547 4.96 29.08 -17.27
N VAL A 548 4.56 28.45 -16.18
CA VAL A 548 4.66 28.99 -14.82
C VAL A 548 5.73 28.28 -13.97
N ALA A 549 6.08 27.05 -14.33
CA ALA A 549 7.22 26.33 -13.78
C ALA A 549 7.78 25.35 -14.82
N ALA A 550 9.07 25.12 -14.83
CA ALA A 550 9.68 24.18 -15.76
C ALA A 550 10.95 23.55 -15.20
N HIS A 551 11.08 22.22 -15.42
CA HIS A 551 12.28 21.46 -15.13
C HIS A 551 12.89 20.90 -16.41
N ARG A 552 14.19 21.13 -16.63
CA ARG A 552 14.94 20.60 -17.78
C ARG A 552 15.84 19.46 -17.33
N ALA A 553 15.50 18.24 -17.71
CA ALA A 553 16.25 17.04 -17.28
C ALA A 553 17.64 16.90 -17.89
N LEU A 554 17.90 17.56 -19.03
CA LEU A 554 19.18 17.51 -19.74
C LEU A 554 19.76 18.90 -19.91
N GLY A 555 21.04 19.03 -19.55
CA GLY A 555 21.81 20.23 -19.90
C GLY A 555 22.14 20.29 -21.42
N PRO A 556 22.67 21.41 -21.91
CA PRO A 556 22.86 21.63 -23.36
C PRO A 556 23.74 20.57 -24.04
N ALA A 557 24.80 20.09 -23.38
CA ALA A 557 25.68 19.06 -23.95
C ALA A 557 24.96 17.70 -24.10
N ALA A 558 24.24 17.27 -23.07
CA ALA A 558 23.47 16.03 -23.11
C ALA A 558 22.30 16.11 -24.10
N GLN A 559 21.69 17.27 -24.26
CA GLN A 559 20.64 17.50 -25.27
C GLN A 559 21.20 17.36 -26.70
N ARG A 560 22.38 17.93 -26.98
CA ARG A 560 23.06 17.74 -28.29
C ARG A 560 23.46 16.28 -28.51
N GLU A 561 23.96 15.59 -27.49
CA GLU A 561 24.28 14.16 -27.56
C GLU A 561 23.01 13.33 -27.89
N ARG A 562 21.92 13.58 -27.18
CA ARG A 562 20.61 12.93 -27.43
C ARG A 562 20.19 13.08 -28.89
N GLY A 563 20.24 14.31 -29.42
CA GLY A 563 19.88 14.58 -30.82
C GLY A 563 20.74 13.81 -31.83
N ARG A 564 22.09 13.80 -31.61
CA ARG A 564 23.02 13.03 -32.46
C ARG A 564 22.73 11.52 -32.43
N LEU A 565 22.46 10.98 -31.25
CA LEU A 565 22.13 9.57 -31.07
C LEU A 565 20.76 9.23 -31.67
N ALA A 566 19.75 10.09 -31.51
CA ALA A 566 18.45 9.91 -32.13
C ALA A 566 18.55 9.85 -33.66
N ALA A 567 19.31 10.76 -34.28
CA ALA A 567 19.55 10.73 -35.72
C ALA A 567 20.31 9.47 -36.18
N ALA A 568 21.24 8.97 -35.37
CA ALA A 568 21.93 7.72 -35.68
C ALA A 568 21.01 6.49 -35.58
N VAL A 569 20.15 6.43 -34.54
CA VAL A 569 19.14 5.39 -34.36
C VAL A 569 18.14 5.43 -35.51
N SER A 570 17.66 6.63 -35.90
CA SER A 570 16.75 6.79 -37.05
C SER A 570 17.31 6.16 -38.32
N ARG A 571 18.54 6.55 -38.70
CA ARG A 571 19.20 5.96 -39.88
C ARG A 571 19.40 4.45 -39.78
N PHE A 572 19.62 3.92 -38.58
CA PHE A 572 19.76 2.47 -38.37
C PHE A 572 18.43 1.73 -38.58
N LEU A 573 17.30 2.32 -38.13
CA LEU A 573 15.95 1.78 -38.33
C LEU A 573 15.57 1.79 -39.82
N GLU A 574 15.82 2.91 -40.49
CA GLU A 574 15.50 3.10 -41.92
C GLU A 574 16.32 2.18 -42.82
N ALA A 575 17.57 1.89 -42.44
CA ALA A 575 18.44 0.96 -43.15
C ALA A 575 18.03 -0.52 -43.05
N GLY A 576 16.96 -0.85 -42.29
CA GLY A 576 16.46 -2.22 -42.15
C GLY A 576 17.41 -3.17 -41.40
N ARG A 577 18.28 -2.64 -40.55
CA ARG A 577 19.31 -3.42 -39.84
C ARG A 577 18.87 -3.91 -38.46
N LEU A 578 17.70 -3.50 -37.99
CA LEU A 578 17.18 -3.92 -36.68
C LEU A 578 16.64 -5.35 -36.79
N ARG A 579 16.98 -6.15 -35.78
CA ARG A 579 16.44 -7.51 -35.58
C ARG A 579 15.87 -7.66 -34.19
N LEU A 580 14.87 -8.54 -34.07
CA LEU A 580 14.36 -8.96 -32.76
C LEU A 580 15.25 -10.09 -32.22
N SER A 581 15.54 -10.04 -30.92
CA SER A 581 16.04 -11.20 -30.19
C SER A 581 14.94 -12.28 -30.09
N ARG A 582 15.29 -13.51 -29.68
CA ARG A 582 14.29 -14.56 -29.39
C ARG A 582 13.22 -14.06 -28.42
N ARG A 583 13.64 -13.34 -27.39
CA ARG A 583 12.75 -12.72 -26.41
C ARG A 583 11.88 -11.64 -27.04
N GLY A 584 12.44 -10.80 -27.87
CA GLY A 584 11.73 -9.75 -28.59
C GLY A 584 10.64 -10.30 -29.51
N ALA A 585 10.95 -11.32 -30.29
CA ALA A 585 9.97 -11.99 -31.15
C ALA A 585 8.80 -12.59 -30.35
N LEU A 586 9.07 -13.18 -29.18
CA LEU A 586 8.04 -13.68 -28.29
C LEU A 586 7.16 -12.55 -27.73
N LEU A 587 7.75 -11.42 -27.32
CA LEU A 587 7.03 -10.28 -26.78
C LEU A 587 6.14 -9.62 -27.84
N VAL A 588 6.64 -9.46 -29.08
CA VAL A 588 5.84 -8.92 -30.19
C VAL A 588 4.67 -9.85 -30.54
N ARG A 589 4.88 -11.16 -30.59
CA ARG A 589 3.79 -12.15 -30.81
C ARG A 589 2.72 -12.13 -29.70
N ARG A 590 3.07 -11.68 -28.51
CA ARG A 590 2.15 -11.46 -27.38
C ARG A 590 1.46 -10.08 -27.40
N GLY A 591 1.59 -9.33 -28.50
CA GLY A 591 0.99 -8.01 -28.66
C GLY A 591 1.77 -6.84 -28.04
N GLN A 592 3.03 -7.09 -27.60
CA GLN A 592 3.93 -6.01 -27.17
C GLN A 592 4.65 -5.41 -28.37
N PHE A 593 5.04 -4.12 -28.28
CA PHE A 593 5.85 -3.44 -29.27
C PHE A 593 5.25 -3.49 -30.69
N GLY A 594 4.02 -2.95 -30.85
CA GLY A 594 3.28 -2.98 -32.12
C GLY A 594 4.02 -2.38 -33.32
N THR A 595 4.87 -1.36 -33.09
CA THR A 595 5.69 -0.75 -34.16
C THR A 595 6.83 -1.65 -34.63
N LEU A 596 7.17 -2.70 -33.86
CA LEU A 596 8.23 -3.68 -34.18
C LEU A 596 7.68 -4.96 -34.83
N VAL A 597 6.37 -5.09 -35.02
CA VAL A 597 5.73 -6.26 -35.67
C VAL A 597 6.36 -6.60 -37.03
N PRO A 598 6.73 -5.65 -37.91
CA PRO A 598 7.36 -5.98 -39.19
C PRO A 598 8.65 -6.78 -39.06
N LEU A 599 9.33 -6.74 -37.90
CA LEU A 599 10.58 -7.46 -37.65
C LEU A 599 10.40 -8.94 -37.27
N VAL A 600 9.17 -9.42 -37.10
CA VAL A 600 8.91 -10.82 -36.69
C VAL A 600 9.35 -11.80 -37.79
N ASN A 601 9.24 -11.40 -39.06
CA ASN A 601 9.61 -12.21 -40.21
C ASN A 601 11.04 -11.94 -40.70
N GLY A 602 11.83 -11.17 -39.99
CA GLY A 602 13.19 -10.80 -40.34
C GLY A 602 13.47 -9.30 -40.30
N PRO A 603 14.71 -8.90 -40.60
CA PRO A 603 15.05 -7.48 -40.61
C PRO A 603 14.32 -6.75 -41.74
N ALA A 604 13.72 -5.61 -41.39
CA ALA A 604 12.99 -4.75 -42.32
C ALA A 604 13.24 -3.27 -42.01
N PRO A 605 13.18 -2.38 -43.01
CA PRO A 605 13.15 -0.93 -42.77
C PRO A 605 11.92 -0.56 -41.95
N LEU A 606 12.12 0.31 -40.95
CA LEU A 606 11.06 0.79 -40.09
C LEU A 606 10.88 2.31 -40.27
N PRO A 607 9.66 2.82 -40.21
CA PRO A 607 9.38 4.26 -40.24
C PRO A 607 9.88 4.91 -38.94
N ALA A 608 11.15 5.37 -38.95
CA ALA A 608 11.87 5.79 -37.75
C ALA A 608 11.10 6.84 -36.95
N GLY A 609 10.48 7.83 -37.58
CA GLY A 609 9.66 8.84 -36.90
C GLY A 609 8.52 8.22 -36.06
N ARG A 610 7.80 7.24 -36.62
CA ARG A 610 6.71 6.54 -35.92
C ARG A 610 7.23 5.67 -34.78
N VAL A 611 8.32 4.93 -35.01
CA VAL A 611 8.92 4.03 -33.99
C VAL A 611 9.50 4.83 -32.83
N LEU A 612 10.18 5.95 -33.10
CA LEU A 612 10.71 6.82 -32.05
C LEU A 612 9.59 7.52 -31.27
N ALA A 613 8.56 8.01 -31.97
CA ALA A 613 7.42 8.68 -31.34
C ALA A 613 6.58 7.73 -30.46
N SER A 614 6.49 6.44 -30.79
CA SER A 614 5.76 5.44 -30.00
C SER A 614 6.34 5.21 -28.60
N GLY A 615 7.63 5.53 -28.39
CA GLY A 615 8.36 5.24 -27.16
C GLY A 615 8.60 3.74 -26.89
N GLU A 616 8.22 2.85 -27.82
CA GLU A 616 8.37 1.39 -27.63
C GLU A 616 9.84 0.97 -27.48
N LEU A 617 10.75 1.64 -28.21
CA LEU A 617 12.19 1.35 -28.09
C LEU A 617 12.74 1.63 -26.68
N LEU A 618 12.17 2.58 -25.94
CA LEU A 618 12.59 2.86 -24.57
C LEU A 618 12.32 1.67 -23.62
N ARG A 619 11.33 0.84 -23.96
CA ARG A 619 11.01 -0.40 -23.23
C ARG A 619 11.70 -1.62 -23.85
N ALA A 620 11.80 -1.67 -25.18
CA ALA A 620 12.39 -2.81 -25.89
C ALA A 620 13.90 -2.95 -25.66
N VAL A 621 14.63 -1.82 -25.59
CA VAL A 621 16.10 -1.82 -25.35
C VAL A 621 16.45 -2.42 -23.97
N PRO A 622 15.92 -1.93 -22.83
CA PRO A 622 16.24 -2.52 -21.53
C PRO A 622 15.67 -3.94 -21.36
N ALA A 623 14.59 -4.28 -22.06
CA ALA A 623 14.03 -5.63 -22.05
C ALA A 623 14.88 -6.67 -22.80
N GLY A 624 15.95 -6.26 -23.50
CA GLY A 624 16.75 -7.15 -24.33
C GLY A 624 15.95 -7.71 -25.50
N ALA A 625 14.93 -6.98 -25.98
CA ALA A 625 14.07 -7.42 -27.08
C ALA A 625 14.74 -7.27 -28.47
N LEU A 626 15.84 -6.54 -28.56
CA LEU A 626 16.54 -6.26 -29.78
C LEU A 626 17.83 -7.07 -29.86
N ASP A 627 18.15 -7.60 -31.05
CA ASP A 627 19.43 -8.21 -31.40
C ASP A 627 20.29 -7.15 -32.13
N LEU A 628 21.26 -6.63 -31.42
CA LEU A 628 22.08 -5.50 -31.88
C LEU A 628 23.58 -5.85 -31.82
N PRO A 629 24.36 -5.46 -32.85
CA PRO A 629 25.81 -5.53 -32.74
C PRO A 629 26.33 -4.72 -31.53
N PRO A 630 27.40 -5.15 -30.84
CA PRO A 630 27.83 -4.56 -29.55
C PRO A 630 28.01 -3.04 -29.56
N ARG A 631 28.52 -2.48 -30.66
CA ARG A 631 28.67 -1.02 -30.84
C ARG A 631 27.34 -0.30 -30.91
N TRP A 632 26.32 -0.93 -31.53
CA TRP A 632 24.98 -0.35 -31.66
C TRP A 632 24.19 -0.54 -30.38
N GLU A 633 24.37 -1.67 -29.69
CA GLU A 633 23.77 -1.89 -28.38
C GLU A 633 24.13 -0.78 -27.39
N ARG A 634 25.43 -0.42 -27.31
CA ARG A 634 25.87 0.72 -26.48
C ARG A 634 25.22 2.03 -26.90
N ARG A 635 25.09 2.30 -28.22
CA ARG A 635 24.45 3.52 -28.72
C ARG A 635 22.95 3.56 -28.40
N PHE A 636 22.24 2.46 -28.62
CA PHE A 636 20.82 2.35 -28.32
C PHE A 636 20.55 2.50 -26.80
N ARG A 637 21.33 1.84 -25.95
CA ARG A 637 21.24 1.99 -24.51
C ARG A 637 21.50 3.44 -24.05
N ARG A 638 22.54 4.07 -24.59
CA ARG A 638 22.87 5.46 -24.26
C ARG A 638 21.79 6.42 -24.74
N TRP A 639 21.29 6.23 -25.96
CA TRP A 639 20.17 7.01 -26.48
C TRP A 639 18.91 6.80 -25.61
N ALA A 640 18.52 5.58 -25.35
CA ALA A 640 17.35 5.25 -24.56
C ALA A 640 17.41 5.89 -23.16
N ALA A 641 18.55 5.84 -22.48
CA ALA A 641 18.74 6.48 -21.19
C ALA A 641 18.61 8.02 -21.22
N LEU A 642 19.12 8.67 -22.27
CA LEU A 642 18.95 10.11 -22.45
C LEU A 642 17.51 10.48 -22.86
N GLU A 643 16.92 9.70 -23.75
CA GLU A 643 15.55 9.91 -24.20
C GLU A 643 14.54 9.71 -23.10
N GLU A 644 14.68 8.65 -22.28
CA GLU A 644 13.86 8.41 -21.12
C GLU A 644 13.91 9.59 -20.14
N ARG A 645 15.13 10.04 -19.81
CA ARG A 645 15.29 11.22 -18.95
C ARG A 645 14.65 12.46 -19.57
N PHE A 646 14.81 12.69 -20.86
CA PHE A 646 14.20 13.82 -21.54
C PHE A 646 12.69 13.70 -21.56
N ALA A 647 12.16 12.57 -22.01
CA ALA A 647 10.73 12.37 -22.21
C ALA A 647 9.91 12.40 -20.92
N PHE A 648 10.46 11.86 -19.82
CA PHE A 648 9.72 11.73 -18.56
C PHE A 648 10.11 12.72 -17.47
N ARG A 649 11.28 13.35 -17.55
CA ARG A 649 11.78 14.28 -16.50
C ARG A 649 11.91 15.72 -16.99
N THR A 650 11.73 16.02 -18.27
CA THR A 650 11.56 17.40 -18.72
C THR A 650 10.09 17.73 -18.63
N VAL A 651 9.74 18.66 -17.74
CA VAL A 651 8.35 18.95 -17.35
C VAL A 651 8.14 20.45 -17.41
N GLY A 652 7.04 20.90 -18.00
CA GLY A 652 6.62 22.29 -17.97
C GLY A 652 5.17 22.40 -17.51
N VAL A 653 4.95 23.13 -16.42
CA VAL A 653 3.62 23.46 -15.92
C VAL A 653 3.17 24.76 -16.56
N TYR A 654 1.97 24.79 -17.09
CA TYR A 654 1.40 25.95 -17.77
C TYR A 654 0.07 26.35 -17.17
N VAL A 655 -0.27 27.62 -17.38
CA VAL A 655 -1.61 28.18 -17.16
C VAL A 655 -2.09 28.75 -18.49
N ALA A 656 -3.37 28.55 -18.83
CA ALA A 656 -3.99 29.02 -20.06
C ALA A 656 -5.46 29.38 -19.83
N PRO A 657 -6.06 30.20 -20.71
CA PRO A 657 -7.52 30.43 -20.72
C PRO A 657 -8.29 29.12 -20.90
N LEU A 658 -9.53 29.08 -20.39
CA LEU A 658 -10.47 28.01 -20.71
C LEU A 658 -10.74 27.98 -22.20
N VAL A 659 -10.89 26.81 -22.79
CA VAL A 659 -11.21 26.65 -24.21
C VAL A 659 -12.72 26.45 -24.35
N SER A 660 -13.33 27.12 -25.32
CA SER A 660 -14.74 26.90 -25.68
C SER A 660 -14.93 25.44 -26.08
N GLY A 661 -15.57 24.64 -25.25
CA GLY A 661 -15.70 23.19 -25.41
C GLY A 661 -15.16 22.35 -24.22
N ASP A 662 -14.44 22.94 -23.30
CA ASP A 662 -14.02 22.23 -22.08
C ASP A 662 -15.23 21.72 -21.26
N GLY A 663 -16.42 22.36 -21.40
CA GLY A 663 -17.70 21.92 -20.81
C GLY A 663 -18.53 20.92 -21.65
N ALA A 664 -18.26 20.75 -22.94
CA ALA A 664 -19.13 19.96 -23.82
C ALA A 664 -19.11 18.43 -23.55
N GLY A 665 -18.07 17.92 -22.87
CA GLY A 665 -17.98 16.52 -22.45
C GLY A 665 -18.82 16.18 -21.22
N VAL A 666 -19.15 17.17 -20.38
CA VAL A 666 -19.90 16.97 -19.13
C VAL A 666 -21.39 16.75 -19.42
N ALA A 667 -21.94 17.43 -20.46
CA ALA A 667 -23.36 17.33 -20.82
C ALA A 667 -23.78 15.96 -21.42
N ARG A 668 -22.83 15.12 -21.86
CA ARG A 668 -23.13 13.77 -22.40
C ARG A 668 -23.09 12.65 -21.34
N ALA A 669 -22.49 12.89 -20.18
CA ALA A 669 -22.39 11.89 -19.11
C ALA A 669 -23.56 11.97 -18.09
N THR A 670 -24.40 12.99 -18.18
CA THR A 670 -25.56 13.23 -17.29
C THR A 670 -26.93 12.96 -17.95
N ARG A 671 -26.96 12.32 -19.14
CA ARG A 671 -28.19 11.82 -19.76
C ARG A 671 -28.21 10.30 -19.84
#